data_d4442505a87cc7aa241ef6d79d820a49
#
_entry.id   d4442505a87cc7aa241ef6d79d820a49
#
_cell.length_a   1.000
_cell.length_b   1.000
_cell.length_c   1.000
_cell.angle_alpha   90.00
_cell.angle_beta   90.00
_cell.angle_gamma   90.00
#
_symmetry.space_group_name_H-M   'P 1'
#
loop_
_entity.id
_entity.type
_entity.pdbx_description
1 polymer ?
#
loop_
_entity_poly.entity_id
_entity_poly.type
_entity_poly.pdbx_seq_one_letter_code
_entity_poly.pdbx_strand_id
1 'polypeptide(L)'
;MNETNPHIDARNESMAYYLAEEFAMHTNRPLFITGKAGTGKTTFLRKLREQTPKNMAVVAPTGVAAINAGGMTIHSFFQLPVRTLIPTPQSYKQLFAEQRLMQRKRNLIYHLEMLVIDEISMVRADVLDAIDQVLRRYKYRKDQPFGGVQLVMIGDLFQLSPVVTRGEDEEAMRKYYEGPYFFQAKVMQELQPIYVELDHVFRQQDQTFVQLLNEVRENQLTAQGRALLNGRYNPRFQNTDEDFHITLTTHNHLADDLNERELAKLPDVPHVFTAEIKKDFPVNIYPTEETLYLKTGARVMFVRNDDQKPRRFYNGKIGLITEIDSEKIIVRCEDGDIEVTRMVWENIRYKEDEKTGKIDEEILGSFTQYPLRLAWAVTIHKSQGLTFDKVIIDAARAFAAGQVYVALSRCRTLEGIVLSSKLDYVELDNDPSVLRYTDNQPPVETIQQALPTARKEYEIQLFSALFDFHRTLSLVDQMRKMVASKVSFNEESLPFLDALQPVFTEWQTIADKFRPQLTKLLVSSDKNLLRERLHAACGYFVPLMEPVTQKIADHPCRCKNKADAKDFEPLLSDLFLVLHEKIHLMRSLLQTDNPSSESLLQVRNTFVAPMEELCKVQGDKVQRTKGKVQEKDKGTMYNVQRKPAKNEYKGSDLDDMAVEGMIHDMLEEGKPSPFLLDFIKMMRKKRTQDVSETSQAGARWMAEDDMRLRELFQEGTPIAQLAKEFGRTYGAIRSRLKKLGLVE
;
A
#
# COMPACT_ATOMS: atom_id res chain seq x y z
N MET A 1 -33.78 -23.45 24.48
CA MET A 1 -33.74 -22.14 25.16
C MET A 1 -32.57 -21.39 24.53
N ASN A 2 -32.91 -20.39 23.72
CA ASN A 2 -31.91 -19.62 22.95
C ASN A 2 -31.16 -18.68 23.91
N GLU A 3 -29.87 -18.92 24.10
CA GLU A 3 -29.00 -17.94 24.73
C GLU A 3 -28.77 -16.83 23.71
N THR A 4 -29.47 -15.73 23.89
CA THR A 4 -29.23 -14.46 23.17
C THR A 4 -27.90 -13.91 23.64
N ASN A 5 -26.98 -13.83 22.72
CA ASN A 5 -25.62 -13.25 22.89
C ASN A 5 -25.75 -11.77 23.29
N PRO A 6 -25.23 -11.31 24.47
CA PRO A 6 -25.48 -9.96 25.00
C PRO A 6 -24.64 -8.83 24.37
N HIS A 7 -23.90 -9.09 23.28
CA HIS A 7 -23.03 -8.11 22.64
C HIS A 7 -23.57 -7.51 21.33
N ILE A 8 -24.83 -7.73 21.00
CA ILE A 8 -25.47 -7.00 19.92
C ILE A 8 -25.91 -5.64 20.49
N ASP A 9 -25.03 -4.67 20.39
CA ASP A 9 -25.38 -3.28 20.62
C ASP A 9 -26.45 -2.91 19.59
N ALA A 10 -27.63 -2.52 20.05
CA ALA A 10 -28.88 -2.44 19.29
C ALA A 10 -28.93 -1.29 18.26
N ARG A 11 -27.83 -0.99 17.58
CA ARG A 11 -27.70 -0.02 16.50
C ARG A 11 -27.28 -0.68 15.20
N ASN A 12 -28.24 -1.34 14.51
CA ASN A 12 -28.18 -1.61 13.06
C ASN A 12 -26.89 -2.27 12.48
N GLU A 13 -26.22 -3.18 13.17
CA GLU A 13 -25.25 -4.04 12.52
C GLU A 13 -25.98 -5.20 11.85
N SER A 14 -25.93 -5.27 10.50
CA SER A 14 -26.52 -6.39 9.77
C SER A 14 -25.76 -7.68 10.08
N MET A 15 -26.44 -8.84 9.92
CA MET A 15 -25.82 -10.17 10.09
C MET A 15 -24.57 -10.29 9.20
N ALA A 16 -24.57 -9.72 7.99
CA ALA A 16 -23.46 -9.72 7.08
C ALA A 16 -22.23 -8.98 7.66
N TYR A 17 -22.44 -7.83 8.29
CA TYR A 17 -21.36 -7.08 8.93
C TYR A 17 -20.72 -7.87 10.09
N TYR A 18 -21.57 -8.43 10.95
CA TYR A 18 -21.12 -9.29 12.06
C TYR A 18 -20.30 -10.49 11.55
N LEU A 19 -20.77 -11.19 10.51
CA LEU A 19 -20.05 -12.34 9.95
C LEU A 19 -18.70 -11.90 9.33
N ALA A 20 -18.67 -10.77 8.61
CA ALA A 20 -17.42 -10.25 8.07
C ALA A 20 -16.39 -9.99 9.17
N GLU A 21 -16.80 -9.38 10.29
CA GLU A 21 -15.94 -9.10 11.44
C GLU A 21 -15.44 -10.41 12.08
N GLU A 22 -16.34 -11.35 12.35
CA GLU A 22 -16.02 -12.62 12.97
C GLU A 22 -15.01 -13.45 12.14
N PHE A 23 -15.25 -13.56 10.84
CA PHE A 23 -14.33 -14.27 9.95
C PHE A 23 -12.98 -13.57 9.85
N ALA A 24 -12.94 -12.23 9.81
CA ALA A 24 -11.69 -11.49 9.75
C ALA A 24 -10.89 -11.63 11.04
N MET A 25 -11.51 -11.48 12.19
CA MET A 25 -10.84 -11.44 13.49
C MET A 25 -10.47 -12.83 14.02
N HIS A 26 -11.40 -13.78 13.90
CA HIS A 26 -11.36 -15.05 14.64
C HIS A 26 -11.17 -16.29 13.77
N THR A 27 -10.87 -16.11 12.47
CA THR A 27 -10.56 -17.22 11.56
C THR A 27 -9.37 -16.89 10.67
N ASN A 28 -8.88 -17.88 9.91
CA ASN A 28 -7.88 -17.67 8.85
C ASN A 28 -8.47 -17.87 7.44
N ARG A 29 -9.81 -17.91 7.33
CA ARG A 29 -10.46 -18.05 6.02
C ARG A 29 -10.29 -16.77 5.21
N PRO A 30 -9.98 -16.88 3.90
CA PRO A 30 -9.96 -15.73 3.02
C PRO A 30 -11.36 -15.14 2.89
N LEU A 31 -11.45 -13.81 2.78
CA LEU A 31 -12.71 -13.06 2.72
C LEU A 31 -12.77 -12.20 1.46
N PHE A 32 -13.95 -12.16 0.84
CA PHE A 32 -14.30 -11.10 -0.08
C PHE A 32 -15.52 -10.35 0.48
N ILE A 33 -15.28 -9.12 0.91
CA ILE A 33 -16.30 -8.22 1.48
C ILE A 33 -16.70 -7.25 0.38
N THR A 34 -17.91 -7.38 -0.08
CA THR A 34 -18.49 -6.54 -1.11
C THR A 34 -19.73 -5.80 -0.58
N GLY A 35 -20.39 -5.07 -1.45
CA GLY A 35 -21.62 -4.35 -1.15
C GLY A 35 -21.72 -3.09 -1.96
N LYS A 36 -22.93 -2.57 -2.04
CA LYS A 36 -23.29 -1.37 -2.81
C LYS A 36 -22.49 -0.15 -2.36
N ALA A 37 -22.49 0.92 -3.16
CA ALA A 37 -21.88 2.17 -2.74
C ALA A 37 -22.55 2.68 -1.45
N GLY A 38 -21.76 3.03 -0.44
CA GLY A 38 -22.26 3.56 0.83
C GLY A 38 -22.66 2.53 1.88
N THR A 39 -22.34 1.24 1.71
CA THR A 39 -22.63 0.17 2.71
C THR A 39 -21.61 0.07 3.85
N GLY A 40 -20.68 1.00 4.00
CA GLY A 40 -19.78 1.05 5.15
C GLY A 40 -18.49 0.24 5.02
N LYS A 41 -18.09 -0.21 3.83
CA LYS A 41 -16.81 -0.95 3.59
C LYS A 41 -15.58 -0.26 4.20
N THR A 42 -15.45 1.04 4.00
CA THR A 42 -14.33 1.83 4.57
C THR A 42 -14.41 1.93 6.09
N THR A 43 -15.61 1.96 6.66
CA THR A 43 -15.83 1.96 8.11
C THR A 43 -15.42 0.62 8.70
N PHE A 44 -15.79 -0.49 8.04
CA PHE A 44 -15.35 -1.83 8.38
C PHE A 44 -13.82 -1.95 8.39
N LEU A 45 -13.14 -1.50 7.33
CA LEU A 45 -11.68 -1.52 7.24
C LEU A 45 -11.03 -0.77 8.42
N ARG A 46 -11.54 0.42 8.74
CA ARG A 46 -11.02 1.20 9.86
C ARG A 46 -11.20 0.48 11.20
N LYS A 47 -12.39 -0.09 11.47
CA LYS A 47 -12.65 -0.88 12.69
C LYS A 47 -11.74 -2.11 12.76
N LEU A 48 -11.61 -2.84 11.65
CA LEU A 48 -10.70 -4.00 11.57
C LEU A 48 -9.27 -3.62 11.91
N ARG A 49 -8.78 -2.50 11.40
CA ARG A 49 -7.43 -2.00 11.65
C ARG A 49 -7.17 -1.63 13.12
N GLU A 50 -8.19 -1.06 13.78
CA GLU A 50 -8.09 -0.67 15.19
C GLU A 50 -8.15 -1.85 16.16
N GLN A 51 -8.80 -2.95 15.77
CA GLN A 51 -9.17 -4.02 16.70
C GLN A 51 -8.46 -5.35 16.44
N THR A 52 -7.91 -5.58 15.23
CA THR A 52 -7.32 -6.88 14.91
C THR A 52 -6.05 -7.15 15.73
N PRO A 53 -5.92 -8.33 16.36
CA PRO A 53 -4.70 -8.74 17.02
C PRO A 53 -3.64 -9.30 16.04
N LYS A 54 -3.99 -9.43 14.74
CA LYS A 54 -3.13 -10.02 13.72
C LYS A 54 -2.17 -8.98 13.16
N ASN A 55 -0.96 -9.41 12.82
CA ASN A 55 -0.02 -8.60 12.05
C ASN A 55 -0.59 -8.34 10.65
N MET A 56 -1.12 -7.13 10.44
CA MET A 56 -1.89 -6.76 9.26
C MET A 56 -1.16 -5.73 8.40
N ALA A 57 -1.31 -5.84 7.08
CA ALA A 57 -0.98 -4.79 6.14
C ALA A 57 -2.19 -4.48 5.24
N VAL A 58 -2.40 -3.20 4.94
CA VAL A 58 -3.43 -2.72 4.02
C VAL A 58 -2.77 -2.26 2.73
N VAL A 59 -3.26 -2.74 1.60
CA VAL A 59 -2.78 -2.32 0.28
C VAL A 59 -3.93 -1.98 -0.64
N ALA A 60 -3.67 -1.15 -1.66
CA ALA A 60 -4.66 -0.78 -2.66
C ALA A 60 -4.02 -0.66 -4.06
N PRO A 61 -4.80 -0.73 -5.15
CA PRO A 61 -4.27 -0.65 -6.51
C PRO A 61 -3.72 0.72 -6.88
N THR A 62 -4.28 1.81 -6.33
CA THR A 62 -3.90 3.19 -6.65
C THR A 62 -3.35 3.94 -5.44
N GLY A 63 -2.56 5.00 -5.69
CA GLY A 63 -2.00 5.83 -4.62
C GLY A 63 -3.08 6.52 -3.78
N VAL A 64 -4.13 7.05 -4.44
CA VAL A 64 -5.24 7.71 -3.75
C VAL A 64 -6.03 6.73 -2.88
N ALA A 65 -6.34 5.53 -3.39
CA ALA A 65 -7.01 4.50 -2.62
C ALA A 65 -6.15 4.03 -1.44
N ALA A 66 -4.83 3.87 -1.64
CA ALA A 66 -3.90 3.49 -0.58
C ALA A 66 -3.86 4.52 0.57
N ILE A 67 -3.78 5.81 0.25
CA ILE A 67 -3.82 6.88 1.27
C ILE A 67 -5.17 6.88 2.01
N ASN A 68 -6.29 6.76 1.30
CA ASN A 68 -7.62 6.74 1.90
C ASN A 68 -7.83 5.53 2.83
N ALA A 69 -7.27 4.38 2.46
CA ALA A 69 -7.28 3.16 3.27
C ALA A 69 -6.25 3.20 4.42
N GLY A 70 -5.36 4.19 4.44
CA GLY A 70 -4.24 4.28 5.37
C GLY A 70 -3.23 3.16 5.15
N GLY A 71 -2.90 2.85 3.91
CA GLY A 71 -2.03 1.75 3.52
C GLY A 71 -1.02 2.15 2.44
N MET A 72 -0.53 1.16 1.72
CA MET A 72 0.44 1.30 0.62
C MET A 72 -0.15 0.83 -0.70
N THR A 73 0.44 1.25 -1.84
CA THR A 73 0.09 0.62 -3.11
C THR A 73 0.63 -0.81 -3.18
N ILE A 74 -0.11 -1.70 -3.86
CA ILE A 74 0.30 -3.11 -4.07
C ILE A 74 1.71 -3.18 -4.65
N HIS A 75 1.99 -2.41 -5.72
CA HIS A 75 3.28 -2.41 -6.39
C HIS A 75 4.42 -1.98 -5.46
N SER A 76 4.22 -0.96 -4.62
CA SER A 76 5.20 -0.52 -3.64
C SER A 76 5.41 -1.53 -2.51
N PHE A 77 4.32 -2.11 -1.99
CA PHE A 77 4.41 -3.07 -0.89
C PHE A 77 5.15 -4.35 -1.31
N PHE A 78 4.81 -4.91 -2.47
CA PHE A 78 5.40 -6.17 -2.98
C PHE A 78 6.59 -5.95 -3.92
N GLN A 79 6.95 -4.69 -4.24
CA GLN A 79 7.97 -4.34 -5.24
C GLN A 79 7.72 -5.05 -6.58
N LEU A 80 6.47 -4.99 -7.05
CA LEU A 80 6.09 -5.56 -8.35
C LEU A 80 6.41 -4.55 -9.46
N PRO A 81 6.92 -5.02 -10.62
CA PRO A 81 7.11 -4.17 -11.78
C PRO A 81 5.75 -3.76 -12.38
N VAL A 82 5.72 -2.58 -13.02
CA VAL A 82 4.53 -2.07 -13.72
C VAL A 82 4.49 -2.67 -15.13
N ARG A 83 4.17 -3.96 -15.22
CA ARG A 83 3.98 -4.71 -16.48
C ARG A 83 3.07 -5.90 -16.22
N THR A 84 2.54 -6.53 -17.27
CA THR A 84 1.79 -7.78 -17.12
C THR A 84 2.72 -8.91 -16.68
N LEU A 85 2.29 -9.63 -15.63
CA LEU A 85 3.03 -10.74 -15.04
C LEU A 85 2.47 -12.07 -15.52
N ILE A 86 3.16 -12.69 -16.49
CA ILE A 86 2.74 -13.95 -17.08
C ILE A 86 2.86 -15.07 -16.03
N PRO A 87 1.80 -15.89 -15.82
CA PRO A 87 1.80 -16.93 -14.77
C PRO A 87 2.60 -18.19 -15.20
N THR A 88 3.90 -18.00 -15.44
CA THR A 88 4.82 -19.09 -15.78
C THR A 88 5.98 -19.15 -14.79
N PRO A 89 6.55 -20.36 -14.54
CA PRO A 89 7.71 -20.49 -13.66
C PRO A 89 8.90 -19.60 -14.04
N GLN A 90 9.07 -19.35 -15.35
CA GLN A 90 10.16 -18.53 -15.87
C GLN A 90 9.92 -17.04 -15.56
N SER A 91 8.69 -16.54 -15.75
CA SER A 91 8.33 -15.16 -15.40
C SER A 91 8.47 -14.91 -13.91
N TYR A 92 8.02 -15.84 -13.07
CA TYR A 92 8.20 -15.71 -11.62
C TYR A 92 9.67 -15.80 -11.19
N LYS A 93 10.49 -16.64 -11.85
CA LYS A 93 11.94 -16.66 -11.61
C LYS A 93 12.58 -15.31 -11.96
N GLN A 94 12.17 -14.69 -13.05
CA GLN A 94 12.59 -13.35 -13.44
C GLN A 94 12.12 -12.30 -12.43
N LEU A 95 10.84 -12.30 -12.04
CA LEU A 95 10.30 -11.41 -11.00
C LEU A 95 11.17 -11.47 -9.74
N PHE A 96 11.49 -12.66 -9.27
CA PHE A 96 12.30 -12.84 -8.06
C PHE A 96 13.78 -12.44 -8.23
N ALA A 97 14.31 -12.49 -9.45
CA ALA A 97 15.65 -11.98 -9.75
C ALA A 97 15.69 -10.45 -9.76
N GLU A 98 14.62 -9.81 -10.24
CA GLU A 98 14.45 -8.36 -10.25
C GLU A 98 14.12 -7.81 -8.84
N GLN A 99 13.36 -8.56 -8.05
CA GLN A 99 13.00 -8.19 -6.68
C GLN A 99 14.22 -8.21 -5.74
N ARG A 100 14.74 -7.05 -5.39
CA ARG A 100 15.80 -6.89 -4.39
C ARG A 100 15.21 -6.58 -3.00
N LEU A 101 14.35 -7.47 -2.51
CA LEU A 101 13.80 -7.29 -1.17
C LEU A 101 14.92 -7.34 -0.12
N MET A 102 15.10 -6.25 0.61
CA MET A 102 15.99 -6.21 1.77
C MET A 102 15.49 -7.18 2.85
N GLN A 103 16.38 -7.68 3.70
CA GLN A 103 16.04 -8.64 4.76
C GLN A 103 14.88 -8.16 5.64
N ARG A 104 14.88 -6.89 6.05
CA ARG A 104 13.76 -6.29 6.81
C ARG A 104 12.40 -6.45 6.14
N LYS A 105 12.34 -6.31 4.81
CA LYS A 105 11.09 -6.47 4.06
C LYS A 105 10.68 -7.94 3.96
N ARG A 106 11.65 -8.86 3.88
CA ARG A 106 11.40 -10.30 3.90
C ARG A 106 10.82 -10.72 5.25
N ASN A 107 11.37 -10.20 6.35
CA ASN A 107 10.88 -10.46 7.70
C ASN A 107 9.47 -9.92 7.90
N LEU A 108 9.21 -8.70 7.45
CA LEU A 108 7.86 -8.14 7.47
C LEU A 108 6.85 -9.04 6.74
N ILE A 109 7.18 -9.52 5.53
CA ILE A 109 6.32 -10.47 4.80
C ILE A 109 6.20 -11.79 5.58
N TYR A 110 7.27 -12.24 6.21
CA TYR A 110 7.24 -13.46 7.00
C TYR A 110 6.27 -13.36 8.19
N HIS A 111 6.26 -12.24 8.92
CA HIS A 111 5.38 -12.02 10.08
C HIS A 111 3.97 -11.56 9.71
N LEU A 112 3.71 -11.24 8.44
CA LEU A 112 2.38 -10.85 7.97
C LEU A 112 1.38 -11.99 8.16
N GLU A 113 0.25 -11.73 8.83
CA GLU A 113 -0.80 -12.71 9.09
C GLU A 113 -2.07 -12.40 8.32
N MET A 114 -2.34 -11.12 8.07
CA MET A 114 -3.49 -10.66 7.32
C MET A 114 -3.07 -9.63 6.27
N LEU A 115 -3.46 -9.85 5.03
CA LEU A 115 -3.34 -8.88 3.94
C LEU A 115 -4.72 -8.39 3.56
N VAL A 116 -4.97 -7.10 3.75
CA VAL A 116 -6.18 -6.45 3.28
C VAL A 116 -5.89 -5.78 1.93
N ILE A 117 -6.70 -6.08 0.92
CA ILE A 117 -6.65 -5.42 -0.39
C ILE A 117 -7.94 -4.63 -0.55
N ASP A 118 -7.83 -3.31 -0.42
CA ASP A 118 -8.95 -2.40 -0.66
C ASP A 118 -9.08 -2.10 -2.16
N GLU A 119 -10.29 -1.78 -2.62
CA GLU A 119 -10.63 -1.57 -4.04
C GLU A 119 -10.20 -2.74 -4.93
N ILE A 120 -10.46 -3.97 -4.48
CA ILE A 120 -10.04 -5.21 -5.16
C ILE A 120 -10.62 -5.32 -6.59
N SER A 121 -11.75 -4.66 -6.90
CA SER A 121 -12.36 -4.65 -8.23
C SER A 121 -11.42 -4.14 -9.31
N MET A 122 -10.46 -3.27 -8.95
CA MET A 122 -9.47 -2.71 -9.86
C MET A 122 -8.18 -3.53 -9.95
N VAL A 123 -8.06 -4.63 -9.19
CA VAL A 123 -6.85 -5.47 -9.16
C VAL A 123 -6.92 -6.52 -10.25
N ARG A 124 -5.90 -6.56 -11.11
CA ARG A 124 -5.81 -7.54 -12.20
C ARG A 124 -5.48 -8.94 -11.66
N ALA A 125 -5.94 -9.95 -12.39
CA ALA A 125 -5.72 -11.37 -12.06
C ALA A 125 -4.23 -11.72 -11.94
N ASP A 126 -3.39 -11.22 -12.86
CA ASP A 126 -1.94 -11.46 -12.87
C ASP A 126 -1.23 -10.82 -11.66
N VAL A 127 -1.72 -9.66 -11.20
CA VAL A 127 -1.20 -8.99 -10.00
C VAL A 127 -1.53 -9.80 -8.76
N LEU A 128 -2.74 -10.36 -8.66
CA LEU A 128 -3.13 -11.20 -7.53
C LEU A 128 -2.31 -12.50 -7.47
N ASP A 129 -2.09 -13.16 -8.62
CA ASP A 129 -1.21 -14.34 -8.71
C ASP A 129 0.25 -14.00 -8.34
N ALA A 130 0.74 -12.82 -8.73
CA ALA A 130 2.07 -12.38 -8.35
C ALA A 130 2.20 -12.16 -6.83
N ILE A 131 1.19 -11.57 -6.19
CA ILE A 131 1.13 -11.44 -4.72
C ILE A 131 1.19 -12.82 -4.06
N ASP A 132 0.40 -13.77 -4.55
CA ASP A 132 0.42 -15.16 -4.06
C ASP A 132 1.82 -15.76 -4.13
N GLN A 133 2.49 -15.68 -5.28
CA GLN A 133 3.82 -16.23 -5.48
C GLN A 133 4.87 -15.59 -4.57
N VAL A 134 4.79 -14.26 -4.35
CA VAL A 134 5.68 -13.54 -3.43
C VAL A 134 5.45 -14.03 -2.00
N LEU A 135 4.20 -14.16 -1.57
CA LEU A 135 3.87 -14.63 -0.23
C LEU A 135 4.25 -16.08 -0.02
N ARG A 136 3.92 -17.00 -0.94
CA ARG A 136 4.37 -18.42 -0.87
C ARG A 136 5.89 -18.53 -0.70
N ARG A 137 6.65 -17.71 -1.43
CA ARG A 137 8.11 -17.70 -1.38
C ARG A 137 8.66 -17.26 -0.02
N TYR A 138 8.21 -16.09 0.44
CA TYR A 138 8.81 -15.47 1.64
C TYR A 138 8.17 -15.92 2.96
N LYS A 139 7.00 -16.55 2.92
CA LYS A 139 6.43 -17.30 4.05
C LYS A 139 6.99 -18.74 4.15
N TYR A 140 7.76 -19.19 3.15
CA TYR A 140 8.29 -20.55 3.06
C TYR A 140 7.21 -21.65 3.07
N ARG A 141 6.00 -21.32 2.59
CA ARG A 141 4.84 -22.23 2.51
C ARG A 141 4.33 -22.28 1.08
N LYS A 142 5.05 -23.04 0.23
CA LYS A 142 4.78 -23.10 -1.21
C LYS A 142 3.47 -23.81 -1.57
N ASP A 143 3.02 -24.66 -0.69
CA ASP A 143 1.82 -25.51 -0.79
C ASP A 143 0.53 -24.78 -0.36
N GLN A 144 0.63 -23.62 0.25
CA GLN A 144 -0.52 -22.87 0.75
C GLN A 144 -0.74 -21.57 -0.04
N PRO A 145 -1.97 -21.31 -0.51
CA PRO A 145 -2.32 -20.02 -1.11
C PRO A 145 -1.88 -18.86 -0.21
N PHE A 146 -1.27 -17.83 -0.83
CA PHE A 146 -0.71 -16.67 -0.14
C PHE A 146 0.26 -17.02 1.02
N GLY A 147 0.89 -18.20 0.97
CA GLY A 147 1.75 -18.68 2.05
C GLY A 147 1.03 -18.82 3.39
N GLY A 148 -0.29 -19.00 3.39
CA GLY A 148 -1.13 -19.11 4.58
C GLY A 148 -1.47 -17.79 5.25
N VAL A 149 -1.20 -16.64 4.61
CA VAL A 149 -1.68 -15.32 5.05
C VAL A 149 -3.18 -15.23 4.77
N GLN A 150 -3.95 -14.76 5.75
CA GLN A 150 -5.36 -14.49 5.55
C GLN A 150 -5.53 -13.32 4.57
N LEU A 151 -6.24 -13.55 3.47
CA LEU A 151 -6.56 -12.53 2.48
C LEU A 151 -7.94 -11.94 2.78
N VAL A 152 -8.02 -10.61 2.95
CA VAL A 152 -9.28 -9.87 3.08
C VAL A 152 -9.38 -8.91 1.90
N MET A 153 -10.26 -9.22 0.98
CA MET A 153 -10.51 -8.43 -0.24
C MET A 153 -11.74 -7.57 -0.02
N ILE A 154 -11.62 -6.26 -0.25
CA ILE A 154 -12.73 -5.30 -0.08
C ILE A 154 -12.95 -4.57 -1.39
N GLY A 155 -14.20 -4.52 -1.88
CA GLY A 155 -14.52 -3.81 -3.11
C GLY A 155 -15.93 -4.09 -3.62
N ASP A 156 -16.28 -3.49 -4.74
CA ASP A 156 -17.56 -3.70 -5.43
C ASP A 156 -17.27 -3.97 -6.91
N LEU A 157 -17.54 -5.20 -7.36
CA LEU A 157 -17.27 -5.66 -8.74
C LEU A 157 -18.06 -4.91 -9.81
N PHE A 158 -19.14 -4.27 -9.41
CA PHE A 158 -19.98 -3.46 -10.32
C PHE A 158 -19.48 -2.01 -10.44
N GLN A 159 -18.41 -1.65 -9.70
CA GLN A 159 -17.73 -0.37 -9.87
C GLN A 159 -16.65 -0.48 -10.96
N LEU A 160 -15.52 0.20 -10.78
CA LEU A 160 -14.48 0.26 -11.81
C LEU A 160 -13.78 -1.09 -11.97
N SER A 161 -13.68 -1.54 -13.21
CA SER A 161 -12.94 -2.74 -13.61
C SER A 161 -11.44 -2.50 -13.65
N PRO A 162 -10.61 -3.59 -13.65
CA PRO A 162 -9.18 -3.48 -13.84
C PRO A 162 -8.84 -2.87 -15.21
N VAL A 163 -7.81 -2.04 -15.25
CA VAL A 163 -7.32 -1.45 -16.50
C VAL A 163 -6.30 -2.39 -17.14
N VAL A 164 -6.56 -2.78 -18.39
CA VAL A 164 -5.61 -3.52 -19.23
C VAL A 164 -5.20 -2.64 -20.40
N THR A 165 -3.89 -2.42 -20.53
CA THR A 165 -3.35 -1.63 -21.64
C THR A 165 -3.51 -2.41 -22.96
N ARG A 166 -3.94 -1.73 -24.02
CA ARG A 166 -4.07 -2.35 -25.35
C ARG A 166 -2.70 -2.80 -25.88
N GLY A 167 -2.69 -3.91 -26.63
CA GLY A 167 -1.48 -4.47 -27.21
C GLY A 167 -0.98 -5.69 -26.45
N GLU A 168 0.32 -5.75 -26.12
CA GLU A 168 0.97 -6.92 -25.51
C GLU A 168 0.35 -7.36 -24.19
N ASP A 169 -0.09 -6.40 -23.36
CA ASP A 169 -0.74 -6.69 -22.07
C ASP A 169 -2.09 -7.39 -22.29
N GLU A 170 -2.90 -6.89 -23.24
CA GLU A 170 -4.20 -7.47 -23.55
C GLU A 170 -4.06 -8.88 -24.13
N GLU A 171 -3.09 -9.10 -25.02
CA GLU A 171 -2.80 -10.42 -25.59
C GLU A 171 -2.33 -11.41 -24.49
N ALA A 172 -1.46 -10.96 -23.60
CA ALA A 172 -0.99 -11.77 -22.48
C ALA A 172 -2.14 -12.15 -21.54
N MET A 173 -3.03 -11.21 -21.21
CA MET A 173 -4.22 -11.48 -20.40
C MET A 173 -5.13 -12.50 -21.07
N ARG A 174 -5.49 -12.32 -22.34
CA ARG A 174 -6.34 -13.27 -23.08
C ARG A 174 -5.74 -14.68 -23.22
N LYS A 175 -4.40 -14.77 -23.28
CA LYS A 175 -3.72 -16.05 -23.45
C LYS A 175 -3.69 -16.87 -22.15
N TYR A 176 -3.60 -16.23 -20.99
CA TYR A 176 -3.32 -16.92 -19.74
C TYR A 176 -4.47 -16.85 -18.72
N TYR A 177 -5.44 -15.94 -18.90
CA TYR A 177 -6.58 -15.71 -18.02
C TYR A 177 -7.88 -15.65 -18.83
N GLU A 178 -8.99 -15.99 -18.20
CA GLU A 178 -10.33 -15.86 -18.79
C GLU A 178 -10.76 -14.40 -18.90
N GLY A 179 -10.14 -13.51 -18.11
CA GLY A 179 -10.38 -12.08 -18.10
C GLY A 179 -9.50 -11.37 -17.05
N PRO A 180 -9.68 -10.06 -16.89
CA PRO A 180 -8.77 -9.25 -16.09
C PRO A 180 -9.07 -9.25 -14.58
N TYR A 181 -10.23 -9.72 -14.15
CA TYR A 181 -10.68 -9.56 -12.77
C TYR A 181 -9.93 -10.47 -11.79
N PHE A 182 -9.78 -10.02 -10.54
CA PHE A 182 -9.08 -10.75 -9.50
C PHE A 182 -9.62 -12.17 -9.28
N PHE A 183 -10.95 -12.39 -9.40
CA PHE A 183 -11.56 -13.71 -9.22
C PHE A 183 -11.23 -14.68 -10.36
N GLN A 184 -10.64 -14.21 -11.46
CA GLN A 184 -10.12 -15.02 -12.57
C GLN A 184 -8.62 -15.34 -12.41
N ALA A 185 -7.98 -14.89 -11.33
CA ALA A 185 -6.63 -15.29 -10.98
C ALA A 185 -6.56 -16.80 -10.73
N LYS A 186 -5.45 -17.43 -11.07
CA LYS A 186 -5.27 -18.89 -10.92
C LYS A 186 -5.34 -19.33 -9.47
N VAL A 187 -4.80 -18.53 -8.57
CA VAL A 187 -4.85 -18.80 -7.12
C VAL A 187 -6.27 -18.84 -6.57
N MET A 188 -7.23 -18.18 -7.20
CA MET A 188 -8.62 -18.18 -6.74
C MET A 188 -9.30 -19.54 -6.89
N GLN A 189 -8.79 -20.42 -7.75
CA GLN A 189 -9.27 -21.82 -7.86
C GLN A 189 -8.95 -22.62 -6.59
N GLU A 190 -7.86 -22.27 -5.90
CA GLU A 190 -7.44 -22.91 -4.64
C GLU A 190 -8.03 -22.20 -3.41
N LEU A 191 -8.31 -20.91 -3.51
CA LEU A 191 -8.54 -20.05 -2.34
C LEU A 191 -9.96 -20.14 -1.76
N GLN A 192 -10.99 -20.18 -2.57
CA GLN A 192 -12.41 -20.23 -2.19
C GLN A 192 -12.78 -19.26 -1.03
N PRO A 193 -12.76 -17.94 -1.25
CA PRO A 193 -13.03 -16.97 -0.19
C PRO A 193 -14.47 -17.03 0.29
N ILE A 194 -14.68 -16.74 1.55
CA ILE A 194 -16.00 -16.45 2.11
C ILE A 194 -16.49 -15.14 1.51
N TYR A 195 -17.62 -15.17 0.82
CA TYR A 195 -18.24 -14.00 0.19
C TYR A 195 -19.26 -13.38 1.16
N VAL A 196 -19.05 -12.11 1.51
CA VAL A 196 -19.97 -11.37 2.37
C VAL A 196 -20.38 -10.08 1.67
N GLU A 197 -21.66 -9.95 1.35
CA GLU A 197 -22.21 -8.71 0.80
C GLU A 197 -22.85 -7.89 1.93
N LEU A 198 -22.31 -6.68 2.16
CA LEU A 198 -22.89 -5.72 3.10
C LEU A 198 -24.15 -5.11 2.46
N ASP A 199 -25.28 -5.29 3.10
CA ASP A 199 -26.63 -5.01 2.57
C ASP A 199 -27.16 -3.62 2.97
N HIS A 200 -26.73 -3.07 4.10
CA HIS A 200 -27.25 -1.82 4.62
C HIS A 200 -26.59 -0.60 3.98
N VAL A 201 -27.36 0.20 3.25
CA VAL A 201 -26.89 1.43 2.60
C VAL A 201 -27.07 2.63 3.53
N PHE A 202 -25.97 3.28 3.90
CA PHE A 202 -25.96 4.47 4.78
C PHE A 202 -25.98 5.79 4.01
N ARG A 203 -25.60 5.79 2.73
CA ARG A 203 -25.39 7.00 1.93
C ARG A 203 -26.69 7.57 1.39
N GLN A 204 -27.54 6.74 0.82
CA GLN A 204 -28.81 7.13 0.22
C GLN A 204 -29.96 6.71 1.14
N GLN A 205 -30.91 7.62 1.37
CA GLN A 205 -32.09 7.38 2.20
C GLN A 205 -33.36 7.14 1.38
N ASP A 206 -33.41 7.65 0.14
CA ASP A 206 -34.54 7.45 -0.77
C ASP A 206 -34.51 6.03 -1.36
N GLN A 207 -35.51 5.24 -1.00
CA GLN A 207 -35.68 3.85 -1.46
C GLN A 207 -35.84 3.75 -2.97
N THR A 208 -36.52 4.72 -3.61
CA THR A 208 -36.69 4.76 -5.07
C THR A 208 -35.36 4.92 -5.77
N PHE A 209 -34.52 5.81 -5.25
CA PHE A 209 -33.19 6.03 -5.81
C PHE A 209 -32.26 4.82 -5.54
N VAL A 210 -32.33 4.22 -4.36
CA VAL A 210 -31.58 2.99 -4.06
C VAL A 210 -31.97 1.86 -5.00
N GLN A 211 -33.29 1.66 -5.28
CA GLN A 211 -33.76 0.67 -6.23
C GLN A 211 -33.23 0.98 -7.64
N LEU A 212 -33.31 2.22 -8.06
CA LEU A 212 -32.81 2.67 -9.37
C LEU A 212 -31.31 2.40 -9.54
N LEU A 213 -30.50 2.69 -8.52
CA LEU A 213 -29.08 2.38 -8.51
C LEU A 213 -28.83 0.85 -8.60
N ASN A 214 -29.69 0.03 -8.01
CA ASN A 214 -29.59 -1.42 -8.13
C ASN A 214 -29.90 -1.88 -9.57
N GLU A 215 -30.96 -1.35 -10.17
CA GLU A 215 -31.30 -1.65 -11.56
C GLU A 215 -30.13 -1.32 -12.52
N VAL A 216 -29.48 -0.16 -12.32
CA VAL A 216 -28.30 0.23 -13.09
C VAL A 216 -27.10 -0.68 -12.81
N ARG A 217 -26.85 -1.00 -11.53
CA ARG A 217 -25.75 -1.87 -11.08
C ARG A 217 -25.84 -3.27 -11.71
N GLU A 218 -27.05 -3.82 -11.76
CA GLU A 218 -27.31 -5.19 -12.24
C GLU A 218 -27.59 -5.26 -13.75
N ASN A 219 -27.52 -4.12 -14.45
CA ASN A 219 -27.89 -3.98 -15.87
C ASN A 219 -29.35 -4.44 -16.15
N GLN A 220 -30.23 -4.20 -15.21
CA GLN A 220 -31.66 -4.56 -15.27
C GLN A 220 -32.55 -3.32 -15.26
N LEU A 221 -32.10 -2.23 -15.91
CA LEU A 221 -32.81 -0.96 -15.91
C LEU A 221 -34.20 -1.10 -16.55
N THR A 222 -35.22 -0.98 -15.72
CA THR A 222 -36.62 -1.05 -16.13
C THR A 222 -37.02 0.16 -17.00
N ALA A 223 -38.13 0.02 -17.75
CA ALA A 223 -38.68 1.16 -18.51
C ALA A 223 -39.01 2.35 -17.59
N GLN A 224 -39.51 2.07 -16.35
CA GLN A 224 -39.82 3.08 -15.37
C GLN A 224 -38.51 3.72 -14.83
N GLY A 225 -37.50 2.92 -14.49
CA GLY A 225 -36.19 3.43 -14.03
C GLY A 225 -35.52 4.29 -15.09
N ARG A 226 -35.57 3.86 -16.37
CA ARG A 226 -35.08 4.65 -17.49
C ARG A 226 -35.83 5.97 -17.66
N ALA A 227 -37.14 5.98 -17.51
CA ALA A 227 -37.93 7.20 -17.55
C ALA A 227 -37.60 8.17 -16.41
N LEU A 228 -37.37 7.64 -15.19
CA LEU A 228 -36.93 8.46 -14.04
C LEU A 228 -35.58 9.10 -14.28
N LEU A 229 -34.59 8.35 -14.76
CA LEU A 229 -33.27 8.89 -15.09
C LEU A 229 -33.32 9.90 -16.23
N ASN A 230 -34.05 9.59 -17.31
CA ASN A 230 -34.20 10.52 -18.44
C ASN A 230 -35.03 11.75 -18.08
N GLY A 231 -35.86 11.70 -17.02
CA GLY A 231 -36.49 12.88 -16.42
C GLY A 231 -35.49 13.89 -15.83
N ARG A 232 -34.26 13.42 -15.57
CA ARG A 232 -33.14 14.30 -15.13
C ARG A 232 -32.30 14.87 -16.28
N TYR A 233 -32.65 14.57 -17.54
CA TYR A 233 -31.95 15.06 -18.72
C TYR A 233 -32.19 16.56 -18.93
N ASN A 234 -31.11 17.35 -18.83
CA ASN A 234 -31.11 18.78 -19.12
C ASN A 234 -29.77 19.18 -19.77
N PRO A 235 -29.67 19.10 -21.13
CA PRO A 235 -28.40 19.38 -21.83
C PRO A 235 -28.03 20.87 -21.83
N ARG A 236 -28.98 21.75 -21.44
CA ARG A 236 -28.75 23.20 -21.36
C ARG A 236 -28.67 23.70 -19.93
N PHE A 237 -28.47 22.80 -18.97
CA PHE A 237 -28.30 23.19 -17.58
C PHE A 237 -27.09 24.12 -17.43
N GLN A 238 -27.29 25.23 -16.75
CA GLN A 238 -26.23 26.18 -16.42
C GLN A 238 -26.12 26.29 -14.92
N ASN A 239 -24.93 26.08 -14.42
CA ASN A 239 -24.60 26.32 -13.01
C ASN A 239 -24.81 27.79 -12.65
N THR A 240 -25.43 28.04 -11.52
CA THR A 240 -25.48 29.33 -10.86
C THR A 240 -24.76 29.25 -9.50
N ASP A 241 -24.53 30.38 -8.87
CA ASP A 241 -23.91 30.38 -7.53
C ASP A 241 -24.83 29.79 -6.46
N GLU A 242 -26.14 29.88 -6.66
CA GLU A 242 -27.16 29.34 -5.75
C GLU A 242 -27.45 27.84 -6.01
N ASP A 243 -27.35 27.39 -7.27
CA ASP A 243 -27.63 26.04 -7.68
C ASP A 243 -26.44 25.42 -8.44
N PHE A 244 -25.39 25.09 -7.69
CA PHE A 244 -24.16 24.55 -8.23
C PHE A 244 -24.11 23.03 -8.21
N HIS A 245 -23.80 22.44 -9.36
CA HIS A 245 -23.60 21.02 -9.58
C HIS A 245 -22.15 20.76 -10.05
N ILE A 246 -21.44 19.83 -9.42
CA ILE A 246 -20.11 19.42 -9.88
C ILE A 246 -20.23 18.54 -11.12
N THR A 247 -19.39 18.76 -12.13
CA THR A 247 -19.38 17.95 -13.35
C THR A 247 -18.51 16.69 -13.19
N LEU A 248 -19.10 15.52 -13.39
CA LEU A 248 -18.35 14.25 -13.41
C LEU A 248 -17.96 13.92 -14.86
N THR A 249 -16.63 13.86 -15.11
CA THR A 249 -16.06 13.60 -16.44
C THR A 249 -15.40 12.23 -16.50
N THR A 250 -15.20 11.71 -17.71
CA THR A 250 -14.54 10.42 -17.93
C THR A 250 -13.02 10.52 -17.97
N HIS A 251 -12.44 11.66 -18.36
CA HIS A 251 -11.02 11.88 -18.57
C HIS A 251 -10.46 13.06 -17.75
N ASN A 252 -9.21 12.94 -17.28
CA ASN A 252 -8.57 14.00 -16.47
C ASN A 252 -8.49 15.33 -17.22
N HIS A 253 -8.03 15.34 -18.50
CA HIS A 253 -7.89 16.57 -19.26
C HIS A 253 -9.23 17.35 -19.39
N LEU A 254 -10.38 16.66 -19.47
CA LEU A 254 -11.69 17.33 -19.54
C LEU A 254 -12.05 18.03 -18.22
N ALA A 255 -11.68 17.40 -17.08
CA ALA A 255 -11.89 18.01 -15.78
C ALA A 255 -10.95 19.20 -15.58
N ASP A 256 -9.67 19.03 -15.92
CA ASP A 256 -8.63 20.05 -15.76
C ASP A 256 -8.94 21.27 -16.65
N ASP A 257 -9.25 21.08 -17.95
CA ASP A 257 -9.65 22.14 -18.88
C ASP A 257 -10.88 22.92 -18.40
N LEU A 258 -11.88 22.22 -17.81
CA LEU A 258 -13.07 22.88 -17.29
C LEU A 258 -12.75 23.70 -16.05
N ASN A 259 -11.99 23.14 -15.11
CA ASN A 259 -11.57 23.83 -13.90
C ASN A 259 -10.72 25.07 -14.20
N GLU A 260 -9.74 24.97 -15.10
CA GLU A 260 -8.89 26.08 -15.51
C GLU A 260 -9.69 27.18 -16.20
N ARG A 261 -10.60 26.81 -17.12
CA ARG A 261 -11.46 27.76 -17.81
C ARG A 261 -12.39 28.54 -16.86
N GLU A 262 -13.00 27.84 -15.89
CA GLU A 262 -13.89 28.50 -14.93
C GLU A 262 -13.10 29.38 -13.94
N LEU A 263 -11.91 28.92 -13.48
CA LEU A 263 -11.01 29.73 -12.68
C LEU A 263 -10.54 31.01 -13.40
N ALA A 264 -10.27 30.90 -14.72
CA ALA A 264 -9.85 32.03 -15.53
C ALA A 264 -10.92 33.12 -15.69
N LYS A 265 -12.21 32.78 -15.60
CA LYS A 265 -13.32 33.74 -15.67
C LYS A 265 -13.42 34.64 -14.43
N LEU A 266 -12.89 34.21 -13.30
CA LEU A 266 -12.91 35.00 -12.07
C LEU A 266 -11.94 36.17 -12.17
N PRO A 267 -12.36 37.37 -11.72
CA PRO A 267 -11.63 38.64 -11.98
C PRO A 267 -10.31 38.76 -11.22
N ASP A 268 -10.22 38.13 -10.05
CA ASP A 268 -9.09 38.29 -9.13
C ASP A 268 -7.80 37.61 -9.64
N VAL A 269 -6.67 38.10 -9.14
CA VAL A 269 -5.38 37.44 -9.31
C VAL A 269 -5.37 36.16 -8.44
N PRO A 270 -4.88 35.01 -8.95
CA PRO A 270 -4.86 33.78 -8.16
C PRO A 270 -3.86 33.89 -6.99
N HIS A 271 -4.31 33.50 -5.81
CA HIS A 271 -3.43 33.20 -4.68
C HIS A 271 -2.78 31.84 -4.91
N VAL A 272 -1.49 31.73 -4.61
CA VAL A 272 -0.67 30.55 -4.87
C VAL A 272 -0.24 29.93 -3.55
N PHE A 273 -0.63 28.69 -3.32
CA PHE A 273 -0.28 27.94 -2.11
C PHE A 273 0.53 26.71 -2.49
N THR A 274 1.81 26.72 -2.13
CA THR A 274 2.69 25.58 -2.36
C THR A 274 2.65 24.63 -1.16
N ALA A 275 2.60 23.34 -1.41
CA ALA A 275 2.66 22.31 -0.38
C ALA A 275 4.03 22.30 0.31
N GLU A 276 4.05 22.01 1.59
CA GLU A 276 5.28 21.68 2.31
C GLU A 276 5.47 20.18 2.28
N ILE A 277 6.48 19.73 1.54
CA ILE A 277 6.82 18.30 1.40
C ILE A 277 8.04 18.01 2.24
N LYS A 278 7.93 17.05 3.18
CA LYS A 278 9.04 16.63 4.04
C LYS A 278 9.39 15.19 3.75
N LYS A 279 10.69 14.90 3.60
CA LYS A 279 11.25 13.59 3.34
C LYS A 279 10.67 12.94 2.05
N ASP A 280 10.40 11.63 2.09
CA ASP A 280 9.97 10.85 0.92
C ASP A 280 8.45 10.85 0.79
N PHE A 281 7.92 11.69 -0.10
CA PHE A 281 6.51 11.71 -0.48
C PHE A 281 6.41 11.82 -2.01
N PRO A 282 6.26 10.70 -2.73
CA PRO A 282 6.28 10.65 -4.20
C PRO A 282 5.12 11.42 -4.86
N VAL A 283 5.38 12.05 -6.00
CA VAL A 283 4.41 12.87 -6.75
C VAL A 283 3.13 12.11 -7.14
N ASN A 284 3.27 10.83 -7.50
CA ASN A 284 2.17 9.98 -7.94
C ASN A 284 1.14 9.64 -6.84
N ILE A 285 1.45 9.96 -5.58
CA ILE A 285 0.53 9.78 -4.45
C ILE A 285 0.07 11.12 -3.84
N TYR A 286 0.32 12.25 -4.48
CA TYR A 286 -0.15 13.55 -3.96
C TYR A 286 -1.67 13.56 -3.81
N PRO A 287 -2.18 13.89 -2.61
CA PRO A 287 -3.61 13.89 -2.33
C PRO A 287 -4.34 15.07 -2.98
N THR A 288 -3.62 16.16 -3.22
CA THR A 288 -4.06 17.34 -3.96
C THR A 288 -2.88 17.91 -4.75
N GLU A 289 -3.09 19.02 -5.46
CA GLU A 289 -2.04 19.67 -6.23
C GLU A 289 -0.91 20.20 -5.31
N GLU A 290 0.34 20.03 -5.73
CA GLU A 290 1.49 20.60 -5.03
C GLU A 290 1.37 22.12 -4.95
N THR A 291 0.96 22.75 -6.04
CA THR A 291 0.71 24.18 -6.12
C THR A 291 -0.76 24.43 -6.42
N LEU A 292 -1.49 24.93 -5.43
CA LEU A 292 -2.88 25.33 -5.58
C LEU A 292 -2.98 26.78 -6.06
N TYR A 293 -3.72 26.98 -7.14
CA TYR A 293 -4.10 28.30 -7.66
C TYR A 293 -5.57 28.55 -7.33
N LEU A 294 -5.84 29.43 -6.40
CA LEU A 294 -7.18 29.68 -5.90
C LEU A 294 -7.52 31.18 -6.01
N LYS A 295 -8.80 31.49 -6.21
CA LYS A 295 -9.32 32.86 -6.25
C LYS A 295 -10.57 32.95 -5.38
N THR A 296 -10.91 34.15 -4.92
CA THR A 296 -12.23 34.44 -4.37
C THR A 296 -13.29 34.08 -5.42
N GLY A 297 -14.39 33.45 -5.02
CA GLY A 297 -15.41 32.92 -5.94
C GLY A 297 -15.07 31.56 -6.56
N ALA A 298 -13.91 30.97 -6.26
CA ALA A 298 -13.60 29.64 -6.76
C ALA A 298 -14.43 28.55 -6.06
N ARG A 299 -14.97 27.62 -6.84
CA ARG A 299 -15.60 26.41 -6.32
C ARG A 299 -14.52 25.38 -5.97
N VAL A 300 -14.56 24.91 -4.73
CA VAL A 300 -13.59 23.96 -4.20
C VAL A 300 -14.27 22.79 -3.52
N MET A 301 -13.55 21.68 -3.45
CA MET A 301 -13.97 20.47 -2.77
C MET A 301 -12.92 20.12 -1.72
N PHE A 302 -13.37 19.71 -0.55
CA PHE A 302 -12.51 19.12 0.47
C PHE A 302 -12.08 17.70 0.05
N VAL A 303 -10.80 17.42 0.14
CA VAL A 303 -10.21 16.12 -0.27
C VAL A 303 -9.86 15.23 0.93
N ARG A 304 -10.31 15.60 2.13
CA ARG A 304 -10.12 14.85 3.37
C ARG A 304 -11.29 15.14 4.34
N ASN A 305 -11.50 14.22 5.30
CA ASN A 305 -12.40 14.49 6.42
C ASN A 305 -11.73 15.39 7.45
N ASP A 306 -12.52 16.24 8.10
CA ASP A 306 -12.06 17.04 9.23
C ASP A 306 -11.63 16.14 10.40
N ASP A 307 -10.48 16.43 10.97
CA ASP A 307 -9.95 15.71 12.15
C ASP A 307 -10.59 16.23 13.47
N GLN A 308 -11.28 17.38 13.44
CA GLN A 308 -11.94 17.98 14.60
C GLN A 308 -13.30 17.32 14.90
N LYS A 309 -13.75 17.43 16.15
CA LYS A 309 -15.08 17.01 16.59
C LYS A 309 -15.83 18.20 17.21
N PRO A 310 -17.05 18.53 16.72
CA PRO A 310 -17.76 17.91 15.59
C PRO A 310 -17.07 18.23 14.25
N ARG A 311 -17.20 17.33 13.29
CA ARG A 311 -16.64 17.52 11.95
C ARG A 311 -17.36 18.64 11.23
N ARG A 312 -16.63 19.63 10.72
CA ARG A 312 -17.13 20.75 9.94
C ARG A 312 -17.26 20.40 8.44
N PHE A 313 -16.40 19.49 7.96
CA PHE A 313 -16.39 19.02 6.57
C PHE A 313 -16.00 17.55 6.45
N TYR A 314 -16.34 16.99 5.30
CA TYR A 314 -16.02 15.61 4.91
C TYR A 314 -15.41 15.58 3.51
N ASN A 315 -14.74 14.50 3.16
CA ASN A 315 -14.16 14.30 1.84
C ASN A 315 -15.25 14.30 0.76
N GLY A 316 -15.16 15.22 -0.20
CA GLY A 316 -16.17 15.44 -1.23
C GLY A 316 -17.12 16.61 -0.94
N LYS A 317 -17.12 17.23 0.25
CA LYS A 317 -17.93 18.42 0.53
C LYS A 317 -17.47 19.59 -0.34
N ILE A 318 -18.42 20.22 -1.02
CA ILE A 318 -18.15 21.33 -1.93
C ILE A 318 -18.48 22.67 -1.23
N GLY A 319 -17.73 23.70 -1.57
CA GLY A 319 -17.98 25.05 -1.11
C GLY A 319 -17.45 26.11 -2.07
N LEU A 320 -17.75 27.37 -1.76
CA LEU A 320 -17.33 28.57 -2.48
C LEU A 320 -16.30 29.31 -1.63
N ILE A 321 -15.16 29.66 -2.18
CA ILE A 321 -14.20 30.53 -1.50
C ILE A 321 -14.79 31.94 -1.42
N THR A 322 -15.05 32.45 -0.20
CA THR A 322 -15.59 33.79 0.06
C THR A 322 -14.52 34.77 0.46
N GLU A 323 -13.48 34.29 1.14
CA GLU A 323 -12.35 35.13 1.56
C GLU A 323 -11.05 34.29 1.40
N ILE A 324 -10.03 34.92 0.86
CA ILE A 324 -8.73 34.31 0.67
C ILE A 324 -7.62 35.36 0.78
N ASP A 325 -6.62 35.06 1.61
CA ASP A 325 -5.38 35.80 1.70
C ASP A 325 -4.18 34.85 1.79
N SER A 326 -2.99 35.33 2.19
CA SER A 326 -1.77 34.51 2.28
C SER A 326 -1.83 33.43 3.36
N GLU A 327 -2.68 33.57 4.37
CA GLU A 327 -2.70 32.72 5.56
C GLU A 327 -4.08 32.12 5.86
N LYS A 328 -5.14 32.68 5.29
CA LYS A 328 -6.52 32.34 5.58
C LYS A 328 -7.32 32.05 4.33
N ILE A 329 -8.08 30.97 4.36
CA ILE A 329 -9.07 30.61 3.34
C ILE A 329 -10.40 30.34 4.04
N ILE A 330 -11.45 31.09 3.68
CA ILE A 330 -12.81 30.81 4.12
C ILE A 330 -13.59 30.21 2.97
N VAL A 331 -14.18 29.06 3.23
CA VAL A 331 -15.03 28.32 2.29
C VAL A 331 -16.46 28.32 2.83
N ARG A 332 -17.38 28.91 2.10
CA ARG A 332 -18.81 28.86 2.36
C ARG A 332 -19.39 27.55 1.88
N CYS A 333 -19.93 26.78 2.81
CA CYS A 333 -20.69 25.58 2.56
C CYS A 333 -22.17 25.78 2.93
N GLU A 334 -23.03 24.79 2.65
CA GLU A 334 -24.45 24.86 3.00
C GLU A 334 -24.67 25.04 4.51
N ASP A 335 -23.82 24.45 5.36
CA ASP A 335 -23.92 24.50 6.83
C ASP A 335 -23.23 25.71 7.45
N GLY A 336 -22.66 26.62 6.63
CA GLY A 336 -21.96 27.82 7.09
C GLY A 336 -20.54 27.96 6.55
N ASP A 337 -19.88 29.01 7.02
CA ASP A 337 -18.52 29.38 6.61
C ASP A 337 -17.48 28.55 7.40
N ILE A 338 -16.49 27.99 6.70
CA ILE A 338 -15.44 27.15 7.27
C ILE A 338 -14.09 27.81 7.01
N GLU A 339 -13.38 28.17 8.07
CA GLU A 339 -11.97 28.53 7.99
C GLU A 339 -11.14 27.27 7.79
N VAL A 340 -10.45 27.20 6.64
CA VAL A 340 -9.68 26.03 6.23
C VAL A 340 -8.24 26.15 6.68
N THR A 341 -7.73 25.14 7.36
CA THR A 341 -6.33 25.04 7.75
C THR A 341 -5.60 24.01 6.91
N ARG A 342 -4.27 24.15 6.80
CA ARG A 342 -3.44 23.13 6.16
C ARG A 342 -3.53 21.81 6.93
N MET A 343 -3.60 20.71 6.21
CA MET A 343 -3.63 19.36 6.77
C MET A 343 -2.41 18.57 6.32
N VAL A 344 -2.02 17.58 7.12
CA VAL A 344 -0.86 16.73 6.88
C VAL A 344 -1.33 15.37 6.39
N TRP A 345 -0.82 14.92 5.26
CA TRP A 345 -0.91 13.53 4.81
C TRP A 345 0.44 12.86 4.99
N GLU A 346 0.42 11.63 5.42
CA GLU A 346 1.60 10.85 5.71
C GLU A 346 1.78 9.74 4.66
N ASN A 347 2.98 9.64 4.10
CA ASN A 347 3.39 8.48 3.34
C ASN A 347 3.95 7.47 4.33
N ILE A 348 3.25 6.37 4.52
CA ILE A 348 3.65 5.32 5.45
C ILE A 348 4.36 4.17 4.75
N ARG A 349 5.21 3.51 5.50
CA ARG A 349 5.78 2.20 5.16
C ARG A 349 5.53 1.25 6.32
N TYR A 350 5.13 0.03 6.01
CA TYR A 350 5.10 -1.00 7.03
C TYR A 350 6.53 -1.43 7.39
N LYS A 351 6.81 -1.49 8.67
CA LYS A 351 8.07 -1.91 9.24
C LYS A 351 7.80 -2.96 10.31
N GLU A 352 8.61 -4.00 10.32
CA GLU A 352 8.65 -4.92 11.45
C GLU A 352 9.42 -4.27 12.61
N ASP A 353 8.84 -4.28 13.79
CA ASP A 353 9.55 -4.01 15.02
C ASP A 353 10.45 -5.21 15.35
N GLU A 354 11.76 -5.00 15.27
CA GLU A 354 12.77 -6.05 15.50
C GLU A 354 12.70 -6.69 16.90
N LYS A 355 11.97 -6.07 17.85
CA LYS A 355 11.82 -6.53 19.23
C LYS A 355 10.58 -7.39 19.44
N THR A 356 9.49 -7.01 18.78
CA THR A 356 8.19 -7.62 19.03
C THR A 356 7.70 -8.49 17.86
N GLY A 357 8.36 -8.42 16.69
CA GLY A 357 7.89 -9.04 15.47
C GLY A 357 6.57 -8.45 14.95
N LYS A 358 6.08 -7.36 15.58
CA LYS A 358 4.85 -6.67 15.15
C LYS A 358 5.11 -5.85 13.91
N ILE A 359 4.07 -5.73 13.09
CA ILE A 359 4.09 -4.85 11.94
C ILE A 359 3.55 -3.49 12.38
N ASP A 360 4.44 -2.50 12.40
CA ASP A 360 4.16 -1.11 12.71
C ASP A 360 4.22 -0.23 11.46
N GLU A 361 3.68 0.97 11.55
CA GLU A 361 3.74 1.97 10.51
C GLU A 361 4.88 2.95 10.75
N GLU A 362 5.73 3.16 9.75
CA GLU A 362 6.79 4.15 9.76
C GLU A 362 6.46 5.26 8.76
N ILE A 363 6.45 6.51 9.22
CA ILE A 363 6.21 7.67 8.36
C ILE A 363 7.49 7.94 7.56
N LEU A 364 7.41 7.75 6.23
CA LEU A 364 8.50 8.02 5.29
C LEU A 364 8.61 9.50 4.97
N GLY A 365 7.48 10.18 4.84
CA GLY A 365 7.41 11.58 4.53
C GLY A 365 6.01 12.13 4.75
N SER A 366 5.88 13.44 4.65
CA SER A 366 4.59 14.11 4.79
C SER A 366 4.39 15.17 3.72
N PHE A 367 3.13 15.35 3.34
CA PHE A 367 2.65 16.36 2.42
C PHE A 367 1.67 17.25 3.18
N THR A 368 2.00 18.53 3.34
CA THR A 368 1.18 19.50 4.08
C THR A 368 0.64 20.55 3.12
N GLN A 369 -0.68 20.58 2.95
CA GLN A 369 -1.37 21.53 2.06
C GLN A 369 -2.78 21.79 2.57
N TYR A 370 -3.44 22.82 2.04
CA TYR A 370 -4.87 22.99 2.22
C TYR A 370 -5.60 21.78 1.62
N PRO A 371 -6.56 21.17 2.33
CA PRO A 371 -7.28 19.99 1.87
C PRO A 371 -8.34 20.35 0.81
N LEU A 372 -7.95 21.11 -0.18
CA LEU A 372 -8.82 21.66 -1.21
C LEU A 372 -8.37 21.26 -2.62
N ARG A 373 -9.33 21.17 -3.52
CA ARG A 373 -9.14 21.02 -4.96
C ARG A 373 -10.24 21.83 -5.68
N LEU A 374 -9.94 22.35 -6.87
CA LEU A 374 -10.97 22.95 -7.72
C LEU A 374 -12.08 21.95 -8.02
N ALA A 375 -13.31 22.37 -8.00
CA ALA A 375 -14.49 21.49 -8.01
C ALA A 375 -15.59 21.92 -8.97
N TRP A 376 -15.28 22.56 -10.08
CA TRP A 376 -16.25 22.66 -11.19
C TRP A 376 -16.38 21.31 -11.91
N ALA A 377 -15.26 20.56 -12.00
CA ALA A 377 -15.28 19.20 -12.54
C ALA A 377 -14.29 18.28 -11.82
N VAL A 378 -14.62 17.00 -11.80
CA VAL A 378 -13.75 15.89 -11.34
C VAL A 378 -13.99 14.65 -12.18
N THR A 379 -13.00 13.78 -12.32
CA THR A 379 -13.22 12.52 -13.04
C THR A 379 -14.00 11.52 -12.20
N ILE A 380 -14.78 10.65 -12.87
CA ILE A 380 -15.51 9.54 -12.23
C ILE A 380 -14.55 8.69 -11.39
N HIS A 381 -13.34 8.41 -11.86
CA HIS A 381 -12.32 7.67 -11.10
C HIS A 381 -11.90 8.38 -9.82
N LYS A 382 -11.59 9.68 -9.90
CA LYS A 382 -11.20 10.48 -8.72
C LYS A 382 -12.37 10.73 -7.76
N SER A 383 -13.63 10.61 -8.24
CA SER A 383 -14.83 10.72 -7.41
C SER A 383 -15.14 9.44 -6.64
N GLN A 384 -14.43 8.34 -6.87
CA GLN A 384 -14.62 7.08 -6.15
C GLN A 384 -14.40 7.30 -4.64
N GLY A 385 -15.28 6.77 -3.81
CA GLY A 385 -15.29 7.02 -2.36
C GLY A 385 -15.93 8.35 -1.94
N LEU A 386 -16.08 9.35 -2.85
CA LEU A 386 -16.68 10.64 -2.54
C LEU A 386 -18.21 10.60 -2.56
N THR A 387 -18.83 11.63 -2.00
CA THR A 387 -20.29 11.81 -1.99
C THR A 387 -20.61 13.27 -2.26
N PHE A 388 -21.54 13.52 -3.18
CA PHE A 388 -21.98 14.83 -3.59
C PHE A 388 -23.49 14.98 -3.41
N ASP A 389 -23.94 16.20 -3.15
CA ASP A 389 -25.35 16.50 -3.09
C ASP A 389 -25.93 16.77 -4.48
N LYS A 390 -25.14 17.40 -5.38
CA LYS A 390 -25.55 17.79 -6.73
C LYS A 390 -24.46 17.51 -7.76
N VAL A 391 -24.81 16.81 -8.88
CA VAL A 391 -23.87 16.41 -9.92
C VAL A 391 -24.43 16.60 -11.34
N ILE A 392 -23.56 16.95 -12.28
CA ILE A 392 -23.82 16.84 -13.74
C ILE A 392 -23.07 15.62 -14.25
N ILE A 393 -23.74 14.73 -14.96
CA ILE A 393 -23.16 13.50 -15.52
C ILE A 393 -23.33 13.47 -17.04
N ASP A 394 -22.23 13.29 -17.77
CA ASP A 394 -22.26 12.98 -19.19
C ASP A 394 -22.16 11.45 -19.38
N ALA A 395 -23.32 10.80 -19.37
CA ALA A 395 -23.41 9.34 -19.44
C ALA A 395 -23.04 8.78 -20.84
N ALA A 396 -23.23 9.57 -21.93
CA ALA A 396 -22.92 9.11 -23.29
C ALA A 396 -21.41 8.96 -23.55
N ARG A 397 -20.56 9.55 -22.73
CA ARG A 397 -19.10 9.43 -22.81
C ARG A 397 -18.52 8.36 -21.92
N ALA A 398 -19.35 7.61 -21.18
CA ALA A 398 -18.87 6.46 -20.42
C ALA A 398 -18.38 5.37 -21.39
N PHE A 399 -17.17 4.89 -21.19
CA PHE A 399 -16.51 3.93 -22.11
C PHE A 399 -16.16 2.59 -21.43
N ALA A 400 -16.38 2.48 -20.13
CA ALA A 400 -16.09 1.25 -19.38
C ALA A 400 -17.29 0.84 -18.52
N ALA A 401 -17.45 -0.47 -18.37
CA ALA A 401 -18.45 -1.07 -17.48
C ALA A 401 -18.36 -0.46 -16.07
N GLY A 402 -19.50 -0.24 -15.44
CA GLY A 402 -19.61 0.31 -14.09
C GLY A 402 -19.44 1.83 -13.98
N GLN A 403 -18.93 2.56 -14.97
CA GLN A 403 -18.70 4.02 -14.86
C GLN A 403 -20.00 4.78 -14.60
N VAL A 404 -21.10 4.42 -15.28
CA VAL A 404 -22.41 5.07 -15.09
C VAL A 404 -22.91 4.82 -13.66
N TYR A 405 -22.84 3.58 -13.20
CA TYR A 405 -23.20 3.25 -11.81
C TYR A 405 -22.34 4.03 -10.79
N VAL A 406 -21.04 4.07 -10.99
CA VAL A 406 -20.14 4.83 -10.12
C VAL A 406 -20.54 6.31 -10.11
N ALA A 407 -20.79 6.93 -11.25
CA ALA A 407 -21.16 8.34 -11.33
C ALA A 407 -22.50 8.62 -10.63
N LEU A 408 -23.55 7.84 -10.94
CA LEU A 408 -24.87 7.98 -10.30
C LEU A 408 -24.81 7.77 -8.79
N SER A 409 -24.07 6.75 -8.34
CA SER A 409 -23.92 6.41 -6.92
C SER A 409 -23.12 7.44 -6.11
N ARG A 410 -22.50 8.43 -6.76
CA ARG A 410 -21.84 9.55 -6.06
C ARG A 410 -22.85 10.53 -5.46
N CYS A 411 -24.06 10.60 -6.02
CA CYS A 411 -25.10 11.51 -5.52
C CYS A 411 -25.89 10.88 -4.37
N ARG A 412 -26.37 11.75 -3.45
CA ARG A 412 -27.20 11.31 -2.33
C ARG A 412 -28.65 11.08 -2.73
N THR A 413 -29.16 11.89 -3.65
CA THR A 413 -30.57 11.87 -4.09
C THR A 413 -30.66 11.91 -5.61
N LEU A 414 -31.80 11.46 -6.13
CA LEU A 414 -32.08 11.52 -7.58
C LEU A 414 -32.24 12.98 -8.06
N GLU A 415 -32.81 13.85 -7.22
CA GLU A 415 -33.03 15.27 -7.53
C GLU A 415 -31.72 16.02 -7.75
N GLY A 416 -30.65 15.62 -7.07
CA GLY A 416 -29.34 16.21 -7.22
C GLY A 416 -28.62 15.85 -8.55
N ILE A 417 -29.21 14.97 -9.36
CA ILE A 417 -28.59 14.54 -10.63
C ILE A 417 -29.11 15.37 -11.79
N VAL A 418 -28.21 15.87 -12.63
CA VAL A 418 -28.47 16.40 -13.96
C VAL A 418 -27.72 15.54 -14.97
N LEU A 419 -28.45 15.01 -15.97
CA LEU A 419 -27.84 14.31 -17.09
C LEU A 419 -27.67 15.27 -18.27
N SER A 420 -26.43 15.43 -18.76
CA SER A 420 -26.17 16.23 -19.97
C SER A 420 -26.42 15.46 -21.25
N SER A 421 -26.52 14.12 -21.15
CA SER A 421 -26.84 13.20 -22.25
C SER A 421 -27.88 12.16 -21.80
N LYS A 422 -28.71 11.67 -22.74
CA LYS A 422 -29.69 10.63 -22.44
C LYS A 422 -29.04 9.25 -22.34
N LEU A 423 -29.63 8.39 -21.53
CA LEU A 423 -29.20 7.01 -21.33
C LEU A 423 -29.76 6.02 -22.40
N ASP A 424 -30.53 6.50 -23.35
CA ASP A 424 -31.22 5.64 -24.35
C ASP A 424 -30.24 4.81 -25.24
N TYR A 425 -29.02 5.30 -25.39
CA TYR A 425 -27.97 4.69 -26.24
C TYR A 425 -26.76 4.18 -25.43
N VAL A 426 -26.82 4.22 -24.11
CA VAL A 426 -25.73 3.70 -23.28
C VAL A 426 -26.03 2.24 -23.00
N GLU A 427 -25.25 1.35 -23.58
CA GLU A 427 -25.20 -0.04 -23.15
C GLU A 427 -24.65 -0.03 -21.72
N LEU A 428 -25.52 -0.26 -20.74
CA LEU A 428 -25.12 -0.55 -19.37
C LEU A 428 -24.57 -1.97 -19.41
N ASP A 429 -23.34 -2.12 -19.91
CA ASP A 429 -22.75 -3.44 -20.07
C ASP A 429 -22.02 -3.83 -18.78
N ASN A 430 -22.55 -4.82 -18.07
CA ASN A 430 -21.83 -5.52 -17.04
C ASN A 430 -21.14 -6.73 -17.65
N ASP A 431 -19.89 -6.95 -17.27
CA ASP A 431 -19.17 -8.13 -17.71
C ASP A 431 -19.93 -9.41 -17.26
N PRO A 432 -20.30 -10.30 -18.18
CA PRO A 432 -21.04 -11.53 -17.83
C PRO A 432 -20.30 -12.42 -16.83
N SER A 433 -18.98 -12.29 -16.72
CA SER A 433 -18.19 -13.03 -15.74
C SER A 433 -18.42 -12.52 -14.31
N VAL A 434 -18.63 -11.21 -14.14
CA VAL A 434 -18.97 -10.58 -12.86
C VAL A 434 -20.33 -11.09 -12.37
N LEU A 435 -21.35 -11.06 -13.25
CA LEU A 435 -22.69 -11.56 -12.90
C LEU A 435 -22.62 -13.02 -12.48
N ARG A 436 -22.00 -13.89 -13.30
CA ARG A 436 -21.83 -15.31 -12.96
C ARG A 436 -21.10 -15.52 -11.63
N TYR A 437 -20.08 -14.72 -11.33
CA TYR A 437 -19.33 -14.83 -10.09
C TYR A 437 -20.19 -14.45 -8.88
N THR A 438 -20.97 -13.38 -8.96
CA THR A 438 -21.83 -12.89 -7.86
C THR A 438 -23.03 -13.78 -7.65
N ASP A 439 -23.68 -14.28 -8.71
CA ASP A 439 -24.88 -15.12 -8.63
C ASP A 439 -24.60 -16.53 -8.04
N ASN A 440 -23.37 -17.01 -8.18
CA ASN A 440 -22.96 -18.32 -7.67
C ASN A 440 -22.50 -18.31 -6.21
N GLN A 441 -22.69 -17.20 -5.45
CA GLN A 441 -22.23 -17.12 -4.08
C GLN A 441 -23.21 -17.79 -3.09
N PRO A 442 -22.71 -18.39 -2.02
CA PRO A 442 -23.54 -19.03 -1.03
C PRO A 442 -24.38 -18.02 -0.24
N PRO A 443 -25.59 -18.38 0.17
CA PRO A 443 -26.43 -17.52 1.03
C PRO A 443 -25.80 -17.31 2.42
N VAL A 444 -26.22 -16.23 3.11
CA VAL A 444 -25.67 -15.81 4.41
C VAL A 444 -25.79 -16.91 5.48
N GLU A 445 -26.87 -17.70 5.44
CA GLU A 445 -27.10 -18.81 6.37
C GLU A 445 -26.02 -19.89 6.26
N THR A 446 -25.54 -20.18 5.06
CA THR A 446 -24.44 -21.14 4.83
C THR A 446 -23.13 -20.59 5.40
N ILE A 447 -22.88 -19.30 5.24
CA ILE A 447 -21.70 -18.62 5.78
C ILE A 447 -21.73 -18.68 7.31
N GLN A 448 -22.89 -18.40 7.92
CA GLN A 448 -23.08 -18.47 9.37
C GLN A 448 -22.80 -19.88 9.91
N GLN A 449 -23.27 -20.92 9.23
CA GLN A 449 -23.01 -22.31 9.61
C GLN A 449 -21.55 -22.72 9.51
N ALA A 450 -20.78 -22.10 8.61
CA ALA A 450 -19.36 -22.37 8.45
C ALA A 450 -18.47 -21.75 9.55
N LEU A 451 -18.95 -20.71 10.24
CA LEU A 451 -18.16 -19.93 11.21
C LEU A 451 -17.58 -20.77 12.37
N PRO A 452 -18.36 -21.63 13.06
CA PRO A 452 -17.80 -22.44 14.16
C PRO A 452 -16.66 -23.35 13.72
N THR A 453 -16.81 -23.96 12.54
CA THR A 453 -15.76 -24.83 11.95
C THR A 453 -14.53 -24.02 11.62
N ALA A 454 -14.68 -22.85 10.96
CA ALA A 454 -13.56 -21.98 10.60
C ALA A 454 -12.80 -21.44 11.82
N ARG A 455 -13.49 -21.11 12.91
CA ARG A 455 -12.86 -20.73 14.18
C ARG A 455 -12.04 -21.90 14.75
N LYS A 456 -12.60 -23.10 14.69
CA LYS A 456 -11.90 -24.29 15.18
C LYS A 456 -10.65 -24.64 14.36
N GLU A 457 -10.72 -24.54 13.06
CA GLU A 457 -9.57 -24.69 12.16
C GLU A 457 -8.48 -23.69 12.49
N TYR A 458 -8.85 -22.42 12.74
CA TYR A 458 -7.89 -21.38 13.10
C TYR A 458 -7.24 -21.64 14.47
N GLU A 459 -8.02 -22.08 15.45
CA GLU A 459 -7.50 -22.50 16.75
C GLU A 459 -6.46 -23.62 16.60
N ILE A 460 -6.78 -24.66 15.82
CA ILE A 460 -5.87 -25.77 15.51
C ILE A 460 -4.59 -25.24 14.85
N GLN A 461 -4.72 -24.31 13.92
CA GLN A 461 -3.58 -23.70 13.22
C GLN A 461 -2.66 -22.95 14.20
N LEU A 462 -3.23 -22.11 15.09
CA LEU A 462 -2.48 -21.34 16.08
C LEU A 462 -1.71 -22.25 17.05
N PHE A 463 -2.39 -23.23 17.65
CA PHE A 463 -1.73 -24.15 18.57
C PHE A 463 -0.69 -25.06 17.88
N SER A 464 -0.97 -25.50 16.65
CA SER A 464 -0.01 -26.31 15.88
C SER A 464 1.25 -25.54 15.50
N ALA A 465 1.16 -24.21 15.29
CA ALA A 465 2.30 -23.36 14.97
C ALA A 465 3.32 -23.27 16.12
N LEU A 466 2.89 -23.43 17.37
CA LEU A 466 3.81 -23.50 18.52
C LEU A 466 4.80 -24.66 18.40
N PHE A 467 4.32 -25.80 17.90
CA PHE A 467 5.08 -27.02 17.74
C PHE A 467 5.52 -27.24 16.28
N ASP A 468 5.87 -26.15 15.58
CA ASP A 468 6.41 -26.17 14.21
C ASP A 468 7.81 -25.53 14.19
N PHE A 469 8.84 -26.33 13.94
CA PHE A 469 10.24 -25.90 13.90
C PHE A 469 10.82 -25.82 12.47
N HIS A 470 9.99 -25.91 11.42
CA HIS A 470 10.48 -25.82 10.03
C HIS A 470 11.18 -24.49 9.74
N ARG A 471 10.71 -23.37 10.37
CA ARG A 471 11.37 -22.07 10.21
C ARG A 471 12.79 -22.09 10.79
N THR A 472 12.99 -22.64 11.98
CA THR A 472 14.31 -22.74 12.59
C THR A 472 15.27 -23.58 11.74
N LEU A 473 14.80 -24.72 11.20
CA LEU A 473 15.55 -25.55 10.25
C LEU A 473 15.91 -24.78 8.97
N SER A 474 14.96 -24.04 8.42
CA SER A 474 15.19 -23.23 7.21
C SER A 474 16.21 -22.12 7.43
N LEU A 475 16.18 -21.44 8.58
CA LEU A 475 17.14 -20.40 8.93
C LEU A 475 18.56 -20.96 9.08
N VAL A 476 18.70 -22.08 9.77
CA VAL A 476 19.99 -22.76 9.94
C VAL A 476 20.53 -23.22 8.58
N ASP A 477 19.71 -23.82 7.72
CA ASP A 477 20.14 -24.25 6.38
C ASP A 477 20.59 -23.05 5.51
N GLN A 478 19.90 -21.92 5.56
CA GLN A 478 20.29 -20.70 4.86
C GLN A 478 21.65 -20.18 5.35
N MET A 479 21.84 -20.10 6.67
CA MET A 479 23.11 -19.67 7.28
C MET A 479 24.24 -20.62 6.93
N ARG A 480 24.02 -21.95 7.00
CA ARG A 480 25.01 -22.97 6.61
C ARG A 480 25.46 -22.82 5.16
N LYS A 481 24.52 -22.67 4.23
CA LYS A 481 24.84 -22.44 2.80
C LYS A 481 25.64 -21.17 2.60
N MET A 482 25.32 -20.10 3.32
CA MET A 482 26.05 -18.84 3.27
C MET A 482 27.48 -19.01 3.79
N VAL A 483 27.65 -19.60 4.97
CA VAL A 483 28.98 -19.81 5.60
C VAL A 483 29.83 -20.74 4.75
N ALA A 484 29.29 -21.85 4.24
CA ALA A 484 30.02 -22.82 3.40
C ALA A 484 30.47 -22.22 2.05
N SER A 485 29.77 -21.22 1.52
CA SER A 485 30.11 -20.58 0.23
C SER A 485 31.06 -19.41 0.32
N LYS A 486 31.43 -18.94 1.53
CA LYS A 486 32.16 -17.67 1.74
C LYS A 486 33.33 -17.83 2.72
N VAL A 487 34.51 -17.44 2.30
CA VAL A 487 35.77 -17.49 3.10
C VAL A 487 35.80 -16.42 4.22
N SER A 488 34.83 -15.52 4.23
CA SER A 488 34.75 -14.39 5.17
C SER A 488 34.41 -14.76 6.60
N PHE A 489 33.91 -15.99 6.83
CA PHE A 489 33.53 -16.50 8.16
C PHE A 489 34.70 -17.22 8.83
N ASN A 490 34.71 -17.19 10.20
CA ASN A 490 35.68 -17.96 10.97
C ASN A 490 35.36 -19.46 10.93
N GLU A 491 36.38 -20.27 11.28
CA GLU A 491 36.33 -21.77 11.22
C GLU A 491 35.27 -22.35 12.16
N GLU A 492 34.88 -21.64 13.24
CA GLU A 492 33.91 -22.10 14.23
C GLU A 492 32.46 -21.95 13.76
N SER A 493 32.22 -21.12 12.73
CA SER A 493 30.84 -20.77 12.28
C SER A 493 30.09 -21.98 11.72
N LEU A 494 30.72 -22.77 10.85
CA LEU A 494 30.05 -23.90 10.22
C LEU A 494 29.81 -25.05 11.22
N PRO A 495 30.78 -25.48 12.06
CA PRO A 495 30.55 -26.49 13.11
C PRO A 495 29.45 -26.12 14.08
N PHE A 496 29.34 -24.83 14.45
CA PHE A 496 28.26 -24.33 15.32
C PHE A 496 26.87 -24.53 14.67
N LEU A 497 26.72 -24.15 13.41
CA LEU A 497 25.47 -24.30 12.68
C LEU A 497 25.15 -25.79 12.39
N ASP A 498 26.17 -26.61 12.12
CA ASP A 498 26.03 -28.03 11.95
C ASP A 498 25.53 -28.73 13.22
N ALA A 499 25.93 -28.23 14.40
CA ALA A 499 25.46 -28.77 15.67
C ALA A 499 23.99 -28.39 15.98
N LEU A 500 23.46 -27.30 15.45
CA LEU A 500 22.07 -26.88 15.65
C LEU A 500 21.09 -27.71 14.80
N GLN A 501 21.49 -28.13 13.60
CA GLN A 501 20.60 -28.80 12.66
C GLN A 501 19.98 -30.09 13.20
N PRO A 502 20.73 -31.04 13.76
CA PRO A 502 20.15 -32.27 14.32
C PRO A 502 19.21 -32.00 15.50
N VAL A 503 19.49 -31.01 16.33
CA VAL A 503 18.63 -30.61 17.44
C VAL A 503 17.26 -30.19 16.95
N PHE A 504 17.20 -29.26 15.99
CA PHE A 504 15.92 -28.83 15.44
C PHE A 504 15.21 -29.92 14.63
N THR A 505 15.95 -30.84 13.98
CA THR A 505 15.37 -31.96 13.31
C THR A 505 14.71 -32.95 14.29
N GLU A 506 15.33 -33.17 15.43
CA GLU A 506 14.76 -34.02 16.50
C GLU A 506 13.49 -33.36 17.07
N TRP A 507 13.52 -32.03 17.39
CA TRP A 507 12.35 -31.33 17.85
C TRP A 507 11.20 -31.37 16.86
N GLN A 508 11.49 -31.18 15.57
CA GLN A 508 10.46 -31.26 14.54
C GLN A 508 9.88 -32.69 14.46
N THR A 509 10.70 -33.73 14.56
CA THR A 509 10.24 -35.12 14.54
C THR A 509 9.31 -35.45 15.70
N ILE A 510 9.60 -34.93 16.88
CA ILE A 510 8.75 -35.08 18.07
C ILE A 510 7.46 -34.29 17.91
N ALA A 511 7.57 -33.05 17.44
CA ALA A 511 6.43 -32.16 17.17
C ALA A 511 5.46 -32.76 16.14
N ASP A 512 5.97 -33.37 15.07
CA ASP A 512 5.18 -34.04 14.03
C ASP A 512 4.37 -35.22 14.55
N LYS A 513 4.87 -35.92 15.57
CA LYS A 513 4.10 -36.96 16.27
C LYS A 513 3.01 -36.38 17.20
N PHE A 514 3.27 -35.24 17.82
CA PHE A 514 2.36 -34.62 18.74
C PHE A 514 1.21 -33.86 18.06
N ARG A 515 1.49 -33.16 16.95
CA ARG A 515 0.50 -32.30 16.24
C ARG A 515 -0.79 -33.03 15.85
N PRO A 516 -0.81 -34.28 15.32
CA PRO A 516 -2.05 -35.00 15.07
C PRO A 516 -2.85 -35.31 16.34
N GLN A 517 -2.17 -35.59 17.47
CA GLN A 517 -2.84 -35.79 18.75
C GLN A 517 -3.46 -34.49 19.25
N LEU A 518 -2.73 -33.36 19.16
CA LEU A 518 -3.20 -32.02 19.50
C LEU A 518 -4.44 -31.63 18.68
N THR A 519 -4.42 -31.90 17.38
CA THR A 519 -5.58 -31.65 16.51
C THR A 519 -6.82 -32.43 16.99
N LYS A 520 -6.68 -33.73 17.32
CA LYS A 520 -7.78 -34.52 17.86
C LYS A 520 -8.30 -33.97 19.19
N LEU A 521 -7.42 -33.56 20.08
CA LEU A 521 -7.76 -32.98 21.37
C LEU A 521 -8.48 -31.64 21.24
N LEU A 522 -8.03 -30.79 20.35
CA LEU A 522 -8.69 -29.51 20.06
C LEU A 522 -10.11 -29.71 19.50
N VAL A 523 -10.36 -30.74 18.71
CA VAL A 523 -11.69 -31.08 18.21
C VAL A 523 -12.57 -31.72 19.28
N SER A 524 -11.97 -32.40 20.25
CA SER A 524 -12.72 -33.04 21.36
C SER A 524 -13.27 -32.04 22.34
N SER A 525 -14.32 -32.44 23.10
CA SER A 525 -14.88 -31.62 24.18
C SER A 525 -14.08 -31.71 25.49
N ASP A 526 -13.06 -32.56 25.56
CA ASP A 526 -12.28 -32.78 26.79
C ASP A 526 -11.19 -31.72 26.97
N LYS A 527 -11.58 -30.61 27.57
CA LYS A 527 -10.66 -29.50 27.89
C LYS A 527 -9.59 -29.84 28.91
N ASN A 528 -9.88 -30.77 29.83
CA ASN A 528 -8.91 -31.19 30.85
C ASN A 528 -7.77 -31.98 30.24
N LEU A 529 -8.09 -32.96 29.38
CA LEU A 529 -7.06 -33.73 28.67
C LEU A 529 -6.28 -32.85 27.70
N LEU A 530 -6.91 -31.90 27.03
CA LEU A 530 -6.21 -30.91 26.19
C LEU A 530 -5.18 -30.12 26.99
N ARG A 531 -5.59 -29.55 28.15
CA ARG A 531 -4.70 -28.81 29.05
C ARG A 531 -3.54 -29.68 29.52
N GLU A 532 -3.82 -30.89 30.01
CA GLU A 532 -2.80 -31.83 30.49
C GLU A 532 -1.73 -32.10 29.41
N ARG A 533 -2.18 -32.41 28.17
CA ARG A 533 -1.27 -32.71 27.06
C ARG A 533 -0.51 -31.51 26.55
N LEU A 534 -1.12 -30.31 26.53
CA LEU A 534 -0.43 -29.05 26.22
C LEU A 534 0.65 -28.74 27.27
N HIS A 535 0.31 -28.88 28.57
CA HIS A 535 1.28 -28.70 29.67
C HIS A 535 2.44 -29.66 29.57
N ALA A 536 2.18 -30.95 29.31
CA ALA A 536 3.21 -31.94 29.13
C ALA A 536 4.15 -31.59 27.95
N ALA A 537 3.57 -31.21 26.80
CA ALA A 537 4.36 -30.82 25.62
C ALA A 537 5.17 -29.53 25.86
N CYS A 538 4.57 -28.50 26.45
CA CYS A 538 5.28 -27.27 26.79
C CYS A 538 6.37 -27.51 27.84
N GLY A 539 6.08 -28.33 28.86
CA GLY A 539 7.05 -28.75 29.89
C GLY A 539 8.23 -29.55 29.34
N TYR A 540 8.02 -30.25 28.22
CA TYR A 540 9.10 -30.93 27.51
C TYR A 540 9.97 -29.98 26.66
N PHE A 541 9.34 -29.12 25.84
CA PHE A 541 10.06 -28.27 24.88
C PHE A 541 10.75 -27.07 25.52
N VAL A 542 10.15 -26.39 26.50
CA VAL A 542 10.72 -25.18 27.09
C VAL A 542 12.11 -25.40 27.68
N PRO A 543 12.35 -26.41 28.53
CA PRO A 543 13.69 -26.65 29.09
C PRO A 543 14.74 -27.05 28.05
N LEU A 544 14.32 -27.59 26.91
CA LEU A 544 15.23 -27.92 25.81
C LEU A 544 15.59 -26.71 24.96
N MET A 545 14.63 -25.80 24.75
CA MET A 545 14.82 -24.60 23.92
C MET A 545 15.67 -23.54 24.62
N GLU A 546 15.51 -23.33 25.91
CA GLU A 546 16.22 -22.29 26.68
C GLU A 546 17.76 -22.37 26.55
N PRO A 547 18.42 -23.52 26.78
CA PRO A 547 19.86 -23.61 26.64
C PRO A 547 20.36 -23.41 25.21
N VAL A 548 19.55 -23.85 24.22
CA VAL A 548 19.89 -23.67 22.82
C VAL A 548 19.76 -22.21 22.40
N THR A 549 18.73 -21.52 22.88
CA THR A 549 18.54 -20.09 22.64
C THR A 549 19.69 -19.27 23.24
N GLN A 550 20.15 -19.63 24.47
CA GLN A 550 21.32 -19.01 25.08
C GLN A 550 22.60 -19.26 24.27
N LYS A 551 22.82 -20.47 23.76
CA LYS A 551 23.95 -20.77 22.86
C LYS A 551 23.92 -19.95 21.58
N ILE A 552 22.72 -19.64 21.05
CA ILE A 552 22.56 -18.79 19.87
C ILE A 552 22.90 -17.33 20.25
N ALA A 553 22.51 -16.86 21.43
CA ALA A 553 22.90 -15.52 21.91
C ALA A 553 24.43 -15.38 22.05
N ASP A 554 25.10 -16.42 22.54
CA ASP A 554 26.55 -16.45 22.77
C ASP A 554 27.35 -17.05 21.57
N HIS A 555 26.78 -17.08 20.37
CA HIS A 555 27.33 -17.73 19.19
C HIS A 555 28.77 -17.36 18.84
N PRO A 556 29.61 -18.30 18.36
CA PRO A 556 31.00 -18.03 18.03
C PRO A 556 31.21 -17.45 16.64
N CYS A 557 30.15 -17.32 15.82
CA CYS A 557 30.25 -16.89 14.43
C CYS A 557 30.81 -15.46 14.32
N ARG A 558 31.85 -15.30 13.50
CA ARG A 558 32.46 -14.00 13.20
C ARG A 558 32.63 -13.86 11.69
N CYS A 559 32.27 -12.70 11.16
CA CYS A 559 32.42 -12.40 9.74
C CYS A 559 33.32 -11.19 9.53
N LYS A 560 34.38 -11.35 8.69
CA LYS A 560 35.33 -10.27 8.38
C LYS A 560 34.78 -9.29 7.34
N ASN A 561 33.87 -9.76 6.47
CA ASN A 561 33.26 -8.95 5.43
C ASN A 561 31.95 -8.29 5.93
N LYS A 562 31.88 -6.96 5.89
CA LYS A 562 30.69 -6.20 6.35
C LYS A 562 29.43 -6.50 5.52
N ALA A 563 29.53 -6.79 4.23
CA ALA A 563 28.38 -7.13 3.40
C ALA A 563 27.80 -8.48 3.78
N ASP A 564 28.66 -9.48 3.99
CA ASP A 564 28.26 -10.82 4.40
C ASP A 564 27.69 -10.82 5.81
N ALA A 565 28.28 -10.03 6.73
CA ALA A 565 27.74 -9.85 8.07
C ALA A 565 26.34 -9.22 8.07
N LYS A 566 26.11 -8.25 7.17
CA LYS A 566 24.80 -7.60 7.00
C LYS A 566 23.70 -8.56 6.55
N ASP A 567 24.05 -9.60 5.80
CA ASP A 567 23.10 -10.64 5.35
C ASP A 567 22.93 -11.75 6.40
N PHE A 568 23.98 -12.08 7.19
CA PHE A 568 23.99 -13.15 8.17
C PHE A 568 23.35 -12.78 9.51
N GLU A 569 23.71 -11.62 10.08
CA GLU A 569 23.23 -11.17 11.39
C GLU A 569 21.69 -11.15 11.52
N PRO A 570 20.92 -10.71 10.49
CA PRO A 570 19.46 -10.78 10.55
C PRO A 570 18.90 -12.20 10.60
N LEU A 571 19.51 -13.17 9.91
CA LEU A 571 19.07 -14.57 9.96
C LEU A 571 19.26 -15.17 11.35
N LEU A 572 20.37 -14.83 11.98
CA LEU A 572 20.66 -15.29 13.33
C LEU A 572 19.75 -14.63 14.37
N SER A 573 19.47 -13.34 14.20
CA SER A 573 18.50 -12.61 15.02
C SER A 573 17.10 -13.19 14.88
N ASP A 574 16.67 -13.53 13.66
CA ASP A 574 15.40 -14.18 13.40
C ASP A 574 15.30 -15.53 14.12
N LEU A 575 16.36 -16.35 14.03
CA LEU A 575 16.40 -17.65 14.72
C LEU A 575 16.24 -17.49 16.23
N PHE A 576 16.95 -16.53 16.81
CA PHE A 576 16.85 -16.19 18.21
C PHE A 576 15.46 -15.75 18.63
N LEU A 577 14.86 -14.82 17.88
CA LEU A 577 13.53 -14.27 18.13
C LEU A 577 12.42 -15.33 18.02
N VAL A 578 12.46 -16.17 17.01
CA VAL A 578 11.48 -17.27 16.82
C VAL A 578 11.49 -18.22 18.00
N LEU A 579 12.65 -18.56 18.54
CA LEU A 579 12.74 -19.43 19.71
C LEU A 579 12.25 -18.74 20.98
N HIS A 580 12.61 -17.49 21.20
CA HIS A 580 12.15 -16.72 22.37
C HIS A 580 10.64 -16.51 22.38
N GLU A 581 10.04 -16.19 21.22
CA GLU A 581 8.58 -16.09 21.09
C GLU A 581 7.90 -17.41 21.45
N LYS A 582 8.39 -18.54 20.91
CA LYS A 582 7.85 -19.87 21.25
C LYS A 582 7.97 -20.19 22.72
N ILE A 583 9.12 -19.91 23.34
CA ILE A 583 9.34 -20.11 24.79
C ILE A 583 8.35 -19.25 25.59
N HIS A 584 8.17 -17.99 25.24
CA HIS A 584 7.23 -17.08 25.89
C HIS A 584 5.79 -17.60 25.84
N LEU A 585 5.33 -17.99 24.66
CA LEU A 585 4.00 -18.54 24.44
C LEU A 585 3.78 -19.85 25.20
N MET A 586 4.74 -20.79 25.13
CA MET A 586 4.65 -22.05 25.85
C MET A 586 4.71 -21.90 27.37
N ARG A 587 5.51 -20.98 27.90
CA ARG A 587 5.53 -20.65 29.33
C ARG A 587 4.21 -20.08 29.81
N SER A 588 3.59 -19.22 29.04
CA SER A 588 2.27 -18.69 29.36
C SER A 588 1.20 -19.77 29.36
N LEU A 589 1.26 -20.72 28.41
CA LEU A 589 0.34 -21.85 28.39
C LEU A 589 0.48 -22.76 29.62
N LEU A 590 1.68 -22.91 30.19
CA LEU A 590 1.90 -23.63 31.44
C LEU A 590 1.18 -22.99 32.65
N GLN A 591 0.86 -21.69 32.55
CA GLN A 591 0.19 -20.93 33.59
C GLN A 591 -1.32 -20.72 33.33
N THR A 592 -1.83 -21.18 32.17
CA THR A 592 -3.20 -20.94 31.75
C THR A 592 -4.09 -22.16 32.02
N ASP A 593 -5.16 -21.96 32.77
CA ASP A 593 -6.15 -23.03 33.08
C ASP A 593 -7.04 -23.39 31.89
N ASN A 594 -7.42 -22.39 31.06
CA ASN A 594 -8.26 -22.56 29.89
C ASN A 594 -7.55 -22.02 28.63
N PRO A 595 -6.70 -22.83 27.99
CA PRO A 595 -6.03 -22.42 26.76
C PRO A 595 -7.05 -22.21 25.62
N SER A 596 -7.03 -21.02 25.02
CA SER A 596 -7.88 -20.65 23.86
C SER A 596 -7.07 -19.88 22.82
N SER A 597 -7.59 -19.78 21.61
CA SER A 597 -6.99 -18.95 20.56
C SER A 597 -6.86 -17.49 20.98
N GLU A 598 -7.85 -16.95 21.69
CA GLU A 598 -7.84 -15.57 22.18
C GLU A 598 -6.75 -15.33 23.22
N SER A 599 -6.64 -16.25 24.24
CA SER A 599 -5.60 -16.15 25.26
C SER A 599 -4.21 -16.24 24.62
N LEU A 600 -4.02 -17.10 23.63
CA LEU A 600 -2.74 -17.25 22.91
C LEU A 600 -2.37 -15.99 22.13
N LEU A 601 -3.34 -15.38 21.43
CA LEU A 601 -3.12 -14.14 20.69
C LEU A 601 -2.84 -12.96 21.62
N GLN A 602 -3.51 -12.87 22.77
CA GLN A 602 -3.26 -11.84 23.78
C GLN A 602 -1.83 -11.97 24.31
N VAL A 603 -1.39 -13.17 24.69
CA VAL A 603 -0.03 -13.41 25.18
C VAL A 603 1.01 -13.09 24.12
N ARG A 604 0.79 -13.48 22.88
CA ARG A 604 1.67 -13.13 21.77
C ARG A 604 1.85 -11.62 21.62
N ASN A 605 0.78 -10.86 21.79
CA ASN A 605 0.82 -9.40 21.73
C ASN A 605 1.59 -8.75 22.89
N THR A 606 1.89 -9.48 23.97
CA THR A 606 2.72 -9.02 25.09
C THR A 606 4.18 -9.42 24.94
N PHE A 607 4.55 -10.22 23.93
CA PHE A 607 5.94 -10.64 23.71
C PHE A 607 6.82 -9.42 23.42
N VAL A 608 7.95 -9.35 24.13
CA VAL A 608 9.03 -8.38 23.92
C VAL A 608 10.34 -9.14 23.92
N ALA A 609 11.14 -8.96 22.89
CA ALA A 609 12.44 -9.60 22.77
C ALA A 609 13.39 -9.18 23.90
N PRO A 610 14.21 -10.08 24.47
CA PRO A 610 15.22 -9.76 25.46
C PRO A 610 16.37 -8.97 24.81
N MET A 611 16.34 -7.65 24.98
CA MET A 611 17.22 -6.71 24.26
C MET A 611 18.70 -6.90 24.52
N GLU A 612 19.10 -7.26 25.75
CA GLU A 612 20.51 -7.47 26.10
C GLU A 612 21.09 -8.67 25.33
N GLU A 613 20.33 -9.73 25.20
CA GLU A 613 20.72 -10.94 24.49
C GLU A 613 20.66 -10.73 22.96
N LEU A 614 19.64 -10.04 22.46
CA LEU A 614 19.53 -9.69 21.05
C LEU A 614 20.69 -8.79 20.60
N CYS A 615 21.16 -7.86 21.45
CA CYS A 615 22.35 -7.05 21.15
C CYS A 615 23.61 -7.90 21.02
N LYS A 616 23.77 -8.96 21.83
CA LYS A 616 24.88 -9.90 21.69
C LYS A 616 24.84 -10.63 20.33
N VAL A 617 23.66 -11.08 19.92
CA VAL A 617 23.44 -11.72 18.62
C VAL A 617 23.79 -10.78 17.46
N GLN A 618 23.52 -9.47 17.60
CA GLN A 618 23.80 -8.46 16.56
C GLN A 618 25.21 -7.86 16.61
N GLY A 619 26.08 -8.36 17.49
CA GLY A 619 27.48 -7.93 17.60
C GLY A 619 27.67 -6.46 18.02
N ASP A 620 27.38 -6.13 19.27
CA ASP A 620 27.76 -4.88 20.01
C ASP A 620 27.62 -3.51 19.30
N LYS A 621 26.84 -3.39 18.24
CA LYS A 621 26.65 -2.09 17.55
C LYS A 621 25.92 -1.04 18.38
N VAL A 622 25.17 -1.45 19.42
CA VAL A 622 24.33 -0.55 20.23
C VAL A 622 25.13 0.16 21.32
N GLN A 623 26.24 -0.38 21.81
CA GLN A 623 27.05 0.28 22.83
C GLN A 623 27.79 1.53 22.30
N ARG A 624 28.16 1.58 21.02
CA ARG A 624 28.85 2.74 20.43
C ARG A 624 27.94 3.97 20.24
N THR A 625 26.62 3.79 20.19
CA THR A 625 25.66 4.89 20.08
C THR A 625 25.26 5.43 21.45
N LYS A 626 25.19 4.60 22.50
CA LYS A 626 24.89 5.05 23.87
C LYS A 626 26.08 5.79 24.51
N GLY A 627 27.31 5.40 24.23
CA GLY A 627 28.52 6.10 24.70
C GLY A 627 28.67 7.51 24.15
N LYS A 628 28.16 7.79 22.93
CA LYS A 628 28.20 9.15 22.35
C LYS A 628 27.06 10.07 22.81
N VAL A 629 25.99 9.52 23.39
CA VAL A 629 24.86 10.31 23.91
C VAL A 629 25.05 10.65 25.39
N GLN A 630 25.74 9.80 26.18
CA GLN A 630 25.96 10.07 27.62
C GLN A 630 27.09 11.05 27.91
N GLU A 631 28.02 11.31 26.98
CA GLU A 631 29.07 12.33 27.17
C GLU A 631 28.67 13.76 26.82
N LYS A 632 27.46 13.97 26.25
CA LYS A 632 26.99 15.33 25.88
C LYS A 632 26.01 15.97 26.85
N ASP A 633 25.59 15.27 27.91
CA ASP A 633 24.59 15.79 28.85
C ASP A 633 25.11 16.15 30.24
N LYS A 634 26.41 16.49 30.37
CA LYS A 634 26.92 17.17 31.60
C LYS A 634 27.63 18.44 31.17
N GLY A 635 26.89 19.52 31.14
CA GLY A 635 27.51 20.85 31.12
C GLY A 635 26.67 21.93 30.42
N THR A 636 26.03 22.74 31.27
CA THR A 636 25.72 24.17 31.07
C THR A 636 24.46 24.57 30.31
N MET A 637 23.44 24.93 31.10
CA MET A 637 22.52 26.02 30.73
C MET A 637 23.31 27.26 30.31
N TYR A 638 23.03 27.84 29.14
CA TYR A 638 22.82 29.25 28.88
C TYR A 638 22.65 29.54 27.37
N ASN A 639 21.62 30.30 27.12
CA ASN A 639 21.35 31.22 26.00
C ASN A 639 21.28 30.76 24.54
N VAL A 640 20.07 30.85 24.08
CA VAL A 640 19.60 30.88 22.68
C VAL A 640 20.13 32.10 21.96
N GLN A 641 20.96 31.89 20.94
CA GLN A 641 21.00 32.73 19.75
C GLN A 641 21.18 31.85 18.51
N ARG A 642 20.18 31.92 17.64
CA ARG A 642 20.13 31.19 16.36
C ARG A 642 21.17 31.75 15.38
N LYS A 643 22.06 30.89 14.88
CA LYS A 643 22.71 31.04 13.58
C LYS A 643 22.48 29.77 12.76
N PRO A 644 22.23 29.87 11.43
CA PRO A 644 21.87 28.74 10.61
C PRO A 644 23.08 27.83 10.38
N ALA A 645 22.90 26.54 10.61
CA ALA A 645 23.90 25.51 10.30
C ALA A 645 23.89 25.24 8.78
N LYS A 646 25.01 25.45 8.12
CA LYS A 646 25.31 24.89 6.81
C LYS A 646 25.47 23.38 6.96
N ASN A 647 24.53 22.61 6.45
CA ASN A 647 24.71 21.18 6.22
C ASN A 647 25.18 21.01 4.77
N GLU A 648 26.44 20.66 4.61
CA GLU A 648 26.97 20.11 3.38
C GLU A 648 26.42 18.70 3.20
N TYR A 649 25.46 18.54 2.31
CA TYR A 649 25.06 17.25 1.76
C TYR A 649 26.02 16.90 0.61
N LYS A 650 26.85 15.89 0.81
CA LYS A 650 27.47 15.16 -0.28
C LYS A 650 26.39 14.33 -0.97
N GLY A 651 25.95 14.80 -2.13
CA GLY A 651 25.06 14.06 -3.01
C GLY A 651 25.75 12.78 -3.49
N SER A 652 25.08 11.66 -3.33
CA SER A 652 25.45 10.41 -3.98
C SER A 652 25.06 10.49 -5.45
N ASP A 653 25.98 10.12 -6.31
CA ASP A 653 25.88 10.03 -7.77
C ASP A 653 24.63 9.26 -8.21
N LEU A 654 23.55 9.98 -8.53
CA LEU A 654 22.52 9.50 -9.44
C LEU A 654 22.96 9.93 -10.84
N ASP A 655 23.16 8.95 -11.69
CA ASP A 655 23.64 9.08 -13.06
C ASP A 655 22.91 10.19 -13.82
N ASP A 656 23.54 11.33 -14.01
CA ASP A 656 23.07 12.44 -14.86
C ASP A 656 22.81 11.99 -16.32
N MET A 657 23.39 10.88 -16.74
CA MET A 657 23.18 10.25 -18.04
C MET A 657 21.78 9.65 -18.24
N ALA A 658 21.16 9.12 -17.17
CA ALA A 658 19.81 8.54 -17.27
C ALA A 658 18.75 9.63 -17.48
N VAL A 659 18.95 10.80 -16.88
CA VAL A 659 17.99 11.93 -16.98
C VAL A 659 18.10 12.64 -18.34
N GLU A 660 19.31 12.82 -18.89
CA GLU A 660 19.48 13.41 -20.23
C GLU A 660 19.04 12.46 -21.35
N GLY A 661 19.22 11.14 -21.20
CA GLY A 661 18.69 10.14 -22.11
C GLY A 661 17.17 10.14 -22.15
N MET A 662 16.50 10.18 -21.00
CA MET A 662 15.04 10.26 -20.90
C MET A 662 14.48 11.55 -21.53
N ILE A 663 15.16 12.68 -21.38
CA ILE A 663 14.74 13.96 -21.99
C ILE A 663 14.91 13.91 -23.52
N HIS A 664 15.90 13.20 -24.01
CA HIS A 664 16.13 13.06 -25.46
C HIS A 664 15.07 12.17 -26.12
N ASP A 665 14.75 11.04 -25.51
CA ASP A 665 13.72 10.11 -26.00
C ASP A 665 12.31 10.74 -25.96
N MET A 666 12.02 11.59 -24.95
CA MET A 666 10.75 12.33 -24.86
C MET A 666 10.62 13.47 -25.90
N LEU A 667 11.71 13.94 -26.49
CA LEU A 667 11.70 15.00 -27.51
C LEU A 667 11.56 14.44 -28.95
N GLU A 668 11.80 13.15 -29.18
CA GLU A 668 11.61 12.50 -30.49
C GLU A 668 10.17 12.06 -30.78
N GLU A 669 9.30 11.90 -29.74
CA GLU A 669 7.94 11.38 -29.89
C GLU A 669 6.81 12.41 -30.09
N GLY A 670 7.08 13.68 -30.23
CA GLY A 670 6.04 14.67 -30.56
C GLY A 670 6.26 16.04 -29.92
N LYS A 671 5.56 17.08 -30.43
CA LYS A 671 5.70 18.46 -29.93
C LYS A 671 5.46 18.53 -28.43
N PRO A 672 6.47 18.92 -27.62
CA PRO A 672 6.34 18.99 -26.18
C PRO A 672 5.27 20.02 -25.77
N SER A 673 4.51 19.72 -24.72
CA SER A 673 3.53 20.65 -24.15
C SER A 673 4.21 21.93 -23.66
N PRO A 674 3.51 23.09 -23.64
CA PRO A 674 4.04 24.35 -23.10
C PRO A 674 4.62 24.21 -21.70
N PHE A 675 4.04 23.36 -20.86
CA PHE A 675 4.49 23.04 -19.51
C PHE A 675 5.85 22.34 -19.50
N LEU A 676 6.08 21.39 -20.40
CA LEU A 676 7.36 20.68 -20.50
C LEU A 676 8.49 21.62 -20.97
N LEU A 677 8.18 22.55 -21.87
CA LEU A 677 9.11 23.59 -22.34
C LEU A 677 9.47 24.56 -21.21
N ASP A 678 8.53 24.93 -20.37
CA ASP A 678 8.79 25.83 -19.24
C ASP A 678 9.50 25.12 -18.10
N PHE A 679 9.22 23.85 -17.86
CA PHE A 679 9.96 22.99 -16.93
C PHE A 679 11.43 22.84 -17.37
N ILE A 680 11.68 22.59 -18.65
CA ILE A 680 13.05 22.54 -19.22
C ILE A 680 13.76 23.89 -19.08
N LYS A 681 13.07 25.02 -19.30
CA LYS A 681 13.62 26.37 -19.09
C LYS A 681 13.94 26.64 -17.62
N MET A 682 13.05 26.22 -16.72
CA MET A 682 13.25 26.39 -15.27
C MET A 682 14.44 25.54 -14.77
N MET A 683 14.56 24.30 -15.21
CA MET A 683 15.72 23.44 -14.89
C MET A 683 17.02 24.00 -15.46
N ARG A 684 17.00 24.56 -16.67
CA ARG A 684 18.17 25.28 -17.24
C ARG A 684 18.52 26.53 -16.43
N LYS A 685 17.54 27.29 -15.92
CA LYS A 685 17.76 28.50 -15.12
C LYS A 685 18.29 28.18 -13.71
N LYS A 686 17.87 27.07 -13.10
CA LYS A 686 18.40 26.57 -11.82
C LYS A 686 19.85 26.11 -11.96
N ARG A 687 20.18 25.43 -13.08
CA ARG A 687 21.55 25.00 -13.42
C ARG A 687 22.50 26.16 -13.65
N THR A 688 22.04 27.33 -14.13
CA THR A 688 22.86 28.53 -14.30
C THR A 688 23.11 29.31 -13.01
N GLN A 689 22.33 29.09 -11.96
CA GLN A 689 22.55 29.71 -10.64
C GLN A 689 23.51 28.92 -9.74
N ASP A 690 23.58 27.60 -9.90
CA ASP A 690 24.47 26.72 -9.11
C ASP A 690 25.90 26.64 -9.68
N VAL A 691 26.18 27.27 -10.85
CA VAL A 691 27.47 27.29 -11.50
C VAL A 691 28.06 28.72 -11.45
N SER A 692 28.11 29.29 -10.26
CA SER A 692 28.86 30.56 -10.06
C SER A 692 30.09 30.26 -9.20
N GLU A 693 31.24 30.35 -9.79
CA GLU A 693 32.54 30.93 -9.40
C GLU A 693 33.79 30.23 -9.93
N THR A 694 33.72 29.02 -10.55
CA THR A 694 34.94 28.39 -11.11
C THR A 694 34.75 27.67 -12.46
N SER A 695 33.67 27.89 -13.21
CA SER A 695 33.46 27.16 -14.46
C SER A 695 33.70 28.02 -15.69
N GLN A 696 34.40 27.46 -16.68
CA GLN A 696 34.56 28.03 -18.02
C GLN A 696 33.32 27.82 -18.93
N ALA A 697 32.13 27.57 -18.35
CA ALA A 697 30.89 27.41 -19.09
C ALA A 697 30.59 28.72 -19.84
N GLY A 698 30.57 28.69 -21.16
CA GLY A 698 30.37 29.86 -22.03
C GLY A 698 31.65 30.53 -22.55
N ALA A 699 32.84 30.16 -22.08
CA ALA A 699 34.09 30.67 -22.59
C ALA A 699 34.35 30.16 -24.04
N ARG A 700 35.03 30.97 -24.83
CA ARG A 700 35.39 30.63 -26.23
C ARG A 700 36.38 29.48 -26.22
N TRP A 701 36.24 28.49 -27.11
CA TRP A 701 37.20 27.42 -27.32
C TRP A 701 38.45 27.96 -27.97
N MET A 702 39.61 27.68 -27.38
CA MET A 702 40.90 28.04 -27.94
C MET A 702 41.47 26.85 -28.75
N ALA A 703 42.40 27.11 -29.66
CA ALA A 703 42.99 26.05 -30.47
C ALA A 703 43.75 25.00 -29.62
N GLU A 704 44.31 25.43 -28.50
CA GLU A 704 45.00 24.57 -27.53
C GLU A 704 44.02 23.62 -26.81
N ASP A 705 42.79 24.09 -26.46
CA ASP A 705 41.73 23.28 -25.90
C ASP A 705 41.27 22.18 -26.88
N ASP A 706 41.18 22.53 -28.17
CA ASP A 706 40.77 21.60 -29.22
C ASP A 706 41.81 20.49 -29.46
N MET A 707 43.10 20.80 -29.40
CA MET A 707 44.13 19.80 -29.51
C MET A 707 44.12 18.85 -28.31
N ARG A 708 44.08 19.40 -27.09
CA ARG A 708 44.05 18.61 -25.86
C ARG A 708 42.76 17.77 -25.73
N LEU A 709 41.63 18.31 -26.14
CA LEU A 709 40.35 17.58 -26.16
C LEU A 709 40.40 16.39 -27.16
N ARG A 710 41.05 16.58 -28.30
CA ARG A 710 41.25 15.55 -29.32
C ARG A 710 42.17 14.43 -28.83
N GLU A 711 43.30 14.77 -28.20
CA GLU A 711 44.25 13.81 -27.63
C GLU A 711 43.58 12.95 -26.54
N LEU A 712 43.00 13.58 -25.55
CA LEU A 712 42.35 12.87 -24.43
C LEU A 712 41.16 11.99 -24.88
N PHE A 713 40.41 12.43 -25.89
CA PHE A 713 39.31 11.63 -26.43
C PHE A 713 39.82 10.42 -27.23
N GLN A 714 40.96 10.56 -27.98
CA GLN A 714 41.61 9.46 -28.69
C GLN A 714 42.25 8.45 -27.73
N GLU A 715 42.71 8.88 -26.56
CA GLU A 715 43.19 8.03 -25.47
C GLU A 715 42.06 7.26 -24.74
N GLY A 716 40.79 7.47 -25.13
CA GLY A 716 39.65 6.77 -24.58
C GLY A 716 39.08 7.41 -23.32
N THR A 717 39.41 8.66 -23.01
CA THR A 717 38.86 9.34 -21.82
C THR A 717 37.35 9.60 -22.00
N PRO A 718 36.49 9.17 -21.07
CA PRO A 718 35.05 9.37 -21.13
C PRO A 718 34.67 10.86 -21.19
N ILE A 719 33.62 11.20 -21.98
CA ILE A 719 33.17 12.60 -22.17
C ILE A 719 32.80 13.27 -20.82
N ALA A 720 32.29 12.51 -19.86
CA ALA A 720 31.99 13.01 -18.51
C ALA A 720 33.27 13.46 -17.75
N GLN A 721 34.38 12.79 -17.95
CA GLN A 721 35.65 13.13 -17.33
C GLN A 721 36.30 14.33 -18.05
N LEU A 722 36.17 14.39 -19.39
CA LEU A 722 36.56 15.55 -20.19
C LEU A 722 35.78 16.81 -19.78
N ALA A 723 34.49 16.67 -19.46
CA ALA A 723 33.68 17.78 -18.98
C ALA A 723 34.20 18.36 -17.66
N LYS A 724 34.65 17.52 -16.73
CA LYS A 724 35.30 17.95 -15.47
C LYS A 724 36.65 18.61 -15.71
N GLU A 725 37.48 18.04 -16.55
CA GLU A 725 38.85 18.53 -16.82
C GLU A 725 38.84 19.89 -17.51
N PHE A 726 37.93 20.11 -18.46
CA PHE A 726 37.80 21.38 -19.17
C PHE A 726 36.88 22.39 -18.46
N GLY A 727 36.31 22.05 -17.29
CA GLY A 727 35.37 22.92 -16.56
C GLY A 727 34.14 23.30 -17.40
N ARG A 728 33.69 22.41 -18.31
CA ARG A 728 32.61 22.67 -19.27
C ARG A 728 31.50 21.63 -19.10
N THR A 729 30.32 21.95 -19.61
CA THR A 729 29.20 20.99 -19.56
C THR A 729 29.39 19.82 -20.52
N TYR A 730 28.86 18.66 -20.20
CA TYR A 730 28.89 17.46 -21.05
C TYR A 730 28.42 17.74 -22.48
N GLY A 731 27.32 18.51 -22.64
CA GLY A 731 26.80 18.93 -23.95
C GLY A 731 27.74 19.84 -24.71
N ALA A 732 28.52 20.70 -24.01
CA ALA A 732 29.54 21.56 -24.65
C ALA A 732 30.69 20.75 -25.19
N ILE A 733 31.18 19.75 -24.43
CA ILE A 733 32.24 18.83 -24.88
C ILE A 733 31.76 18.01 -26.08
N ARG A 734 30.59 17.38 -26.02
CA ARG A 734 30.03 16.57 -27.11
C ARG A 734 29.82 17.39 -28.39
N SER A 735 29.25 18.58 -28.25
CA SER A 735 29.08 19.51 -29.37
C SER A 735 30.42 19.95 -30.00
N ARG A 736 31.49 20.09 -29.17
CA ARG A 736 32.79 20.41 -29.66
C ARG A 736 33.44 19.22 -30.35
N LEU A 737 33.37 18.02 -29.80
CA LEU A 737 33.83 16.77 -30.42
C LEU A 737 33.15 16.53 -31.77
N LYS A 738 31.84 16.81 -31.87
CA LYS A 738 31.08 16.74 -33.15
C LYS A 738 31.63 17.75 -34.17
N LYS A 739 31.93 18.99 -33.76
CA LYS A 739 32.55 20.00 -34.62
C LYS A 739 33.97 19.64 -35.04
N LEU A 740 34.69 18.86 -34.24
CA LEU A 740 36.01 18.34 -34.55
C LEU A 740 35.97 17.02 -35.34
N GLY A 741 34.78 16.50 -35.67
CA GLY A 741 34.59 15.27 -36.45
C GLY A 741 34.98 13.98 -35.72
N LEU A 742 34.98 13.98 -34.38
CA LEU A 742 35.40 12.85 -33.56
C LEU A 742 34.24 12.00 -33.01
N VAL A 743 33.01 12.49 -33.09
CA VAL A 743 31.74 11.78 -32.76
C VAL A 743 30.68 12.22 -33.76
N GLU A 744 29.70 11.34 -34.05
CA GLU A 744 28.58 11.60 -34.96
C GLU A 744 27.49 12.52 -34.36
#